data_cba84e8adf8145e2820bbb00776142ac
#
_entry.id   cba84e8adf8145e2820bbb00776142ac
#
_cell.length_a   1.000
_cell.length_b   1.000
_cell.length_c   1.000
_cell.angle_alpha   90.00
_cell.angle_beta   90.00
_cell.angle_gamma   90.00
#
_symmetry.space_group_name_H-M   'P 1'
#
loop_
_entity.id
_entity.type
_entity.pdbx_description
1 polymer ?
#
loop_
_entity_poly.entity_id
_entity_poly.type
_entity_poly.pdbx_seq_one_letter_code
_entity_poly.pdbx_strand_id
1 'polypeptide(L)'
;MIRATYRLQLNKDFTFYNVIENLDYFKELGISHLYLSPILKARPGSTHGYDVVDHSKINEELGGEEGYYKLVEEARKRGIGIIQDVVPNHMAIHHTNWRLMDLLRNWKKSRYYHYFDHYGEDKLVLPILEGPLEELIDKGLLKVENGHIIYRELKFPINDEGLKFLKKLGCPAGTCLTKDNLFKLLSLQYYELKHWKEYPNYRRFFAINDLIAVRVELEEVFKESHEVITKLPVDGLRIDHIDGLYDPHQYINKLREAIGNKLIYVEKILALEESLPRGWRVDGTTGYDFLNYVNLLLVDGTNEHLMTEIYEEFIGKKLNVDRVVSESKRLVINTLFKGDVERLAKMFGIDYEYLVEFLVCMKRYRTYIPYENLDTIKECDKEGKLKDVNALRRLQQYMPAVFAKGYEDTALFRYNRLISLNEVGSELQRFSISLEEFHNFNRKRVGSLTLNATSTHDTKFSEDVRAKISVLSELPHEWRERVRYWHDLLKPRIDPNDEYRFYQTLLGSFYEGFSDVYINRLKNHMIKVLREAKERSSWESPNLEYEQKMLDFIDDVVSNTAFKDDFIKFERKIRPYGFMKSLVMVTIKITSPGVPDFYQGTEVWRFLLTDPDNRAPVDFAKLKRLIKELPDSVLKLDISDERTKMLFIKKLLGIRDILSGYEALPYGFRRGDVIVLFSPIVTREREDVVKIPKSFDILRNVELQAGEYKLSELIGEHKVAVLITK
;
A
#
# COMPACT_ATOMS: atom_id res chain seq x y z
N MET A 1 18.08 -4.47 -19.72
CA MET A 1 16.59 -4.42 -19.88
C MET A 1 15.94 -4.87 -18.56
N ILE A 2 14.89 -4.18 -18.10
CA ILE A 2 14.18 -4.59 -16.89
C ILE A 2 13.30 -5.82 -17.16
N ARG A 3 13.43 -6.87 -16.34
CA ARG A 3 12.67 -8.12 -16.46
C ARG A 3 11.82 -8.44 -15.25
N ALA A 4 12.33 -8.16 -14.07
CA ALA A 4 11.64 -8.40 -12.81
C ALA A 4 12.23 -7.53 -11.71
N THR A 5 11.37 -7.00 -10.84
CA THR A 5 11.77 -6.21 -9.68
C THR A 5 11.53 -6.98 -8.39
N TYR A 6 12.34 -6.72 -7.38
CA TYR A 6 12.19 -7.27 -6.03
C TYR A 6 12.23 -6.13 -5.02
N ARG A 7 11.09 -5.90 -4.36
CA ARG A 7 10.94 -4.84 -3.36
C ARG A 7 11.54 -5.25 -2.03
N LEU A 8 12.48 -4.44 -1.53
CA LEU A 8 13.12 -4.60 -0.21
C LEU A 8 12.77 -3.43 0.70
N GLN A 9 12.35 -3.75 1.91
CA GLN A 9 12.11 -2.78 2.99
C GLN A 9 13.38 -2.67 3.83
N LEU A 10 13.99 -1.48 3.83
CA LEU A 10 15.23 -1.19 4.51
C LEU A 10 14.99 -0.48 5.84
N ASN A 11 15.75 -0.85 6.85
CA ASN A 11 15.77 -0.21 8.16
C ASN A 11 17.12 -0.50 8.84
N LYS A 12 17.28 -0.08 10.09
CA LYS A 12 18.53 -0.31 10.84
C LYS A 12 18.90 -1.79 11.00
N ASP A 13 17.92 -2.69 10.93
CA ASP A 13 18.12 -4.14 11.09
C ASP A 13 18.30 -4.85 9.74
N PHE A 14 18.03 -4.17 8.64
CA PHE A 14 18.26 -4.64 7.29
C PHE A 14 18.79 -3.51 6.41
N THR A 15 20.11 -3.36 6.38
CA THR A 15 20.83 -2.25 5.78
C THR A 15 21.28 -2.56 4.34
N PHE A 16 21.95 -1.61 3.70
CA PHE A 16 22.58 -1.81 2.39
C PHE A 16 23.55 -2.99 2.39
N TYR A 17 24.28 -3.20 3.48
CA TYR A 17 25.22 -4.32 3.62
C TYR A 17 24.52 -5.68 3.66
N ASN A 18 23.35 -5.75 4.28
CA ASN A 18 22.53 -6.95 4.27
C ASN A 18 21.99 -7.25 2.86
N VAL A 19 21.66 -6.23 2.08
CA VAL A 19 21.27 -6.41 0.67
C VAL A 19 22.42 -6.97 -0.13
N ILE A 20 23.63 -6.44 0.05
CA ILE A 20 24.84 -6.90 -0.64
C ILE A 20 25.07 -8.41 -0.39
N GLU A 21 24.90 -8.87 0.83
CA GLU A 21 25.02 -10.28 1.21
C GLU A 21 24.08 -11.21 0.45
N ASN A 22 22.97 -10.69 -0.08
CA ASN A 22 21.92 -11.47 -0.73
C ASN A 22 21.87 -11.29 -2.26
N LEU A 23 22.77 -10.52 -2.85
CA LEU A 23 22.73 -10.21 -4.28
C LEU A 23 22.81 -11.45 -5.18
N ASP A 24 23.65 -12.41 -4.84
CA ASP A 24 23.78 -13.65 -5.63
C ASP A 24 22.48 -14.45 -5.63
N TYR A 25 21.76 -14.44 -4.51
CA TYR A 25 20.44 -15.06 -4.39
C TYR A 25 19.42 -14.40 -5.34
N PHE A 26 19.35 -13.08 -5.36
CA PHE A 26 18.43 -12.38 -6.26
C PHE A 26 18.72 -12.65 -7.71
N LYS A 27 20.00 -12.70 -8.07
CA LYS A 27 20.44 -13.05 -9.42
C LYS A 27 20.03 -14.49 -9.78
N GLU A 28 20.25 -15.44 -8.89
CA GLU A 28 19.88 -16.85 -9.10
C GLU A 28 18.36 -17.03 -9.25
N LEU A 29 17.56 -16.27 -8.51
CA LEU A 29 16.09 -16.27 -8.61
C LEU A 29 15.62 -15.75 -9.99
N GLY A 30 16.40 -14.87 -10.61
CA GLY A 30 16.05 -14.26 -11.91
C GLY A 30 15.67 -12.79 -11.84
N ILE A 31 15.88 -12.15 -10.70
CA ILE A 31 15.63 -10.71 -10.50
C ILE A 31 16.61 -9.88 -11.30
N SER A 32 16.12 -8.90 -12.05
CA SER A 32 16.95 -7.98 -12.82
C SER A 32 17.21 -6.65 -12.11
N HIS A 33 16.29 -6.23 -11.25
CA HIS A 33 16.37 -4.95 -10.54
C HIS A 33 15.87 -5.10 -9.11
N LEU A 34 16.60 -4.48 -8.18
CA LEU A 34 16.11 -4.30 -6.81
C LEU A 34 15.29 -3.02 -6.75
N TYR A 35 14.18 -3.08 -6.03
CA TYR A 35 13.29 -1.95 -5.81
C TYR A 35 13.35 -1.61 -4.30
N LEU A 36 14.13 -0.56 -3.98
CA LEU A 36 14.45 -0.23 -2.60
C LEU A 36 13.48 0.78 -2.00
N SER A 37 13.10 0.57 -0.74
CA SER A 37 12.37 1.55 0.06
C SER A 37 13.16 2.85 0.21
N PRO A 38 12.54 3.97 0.65
CA PRO A 38 13.22 5.27 0.72
C PRO A 38 14.52 5.22 1.52
N ILE A 39 15.56 5.88 1.01
CA ILE A 39 16.93 5.82 1.54
C ILE A 39 17.44 7.14 2.12
N LEU A 40 16.73 8.25 1.90
CA LEU A 40 17.16 9.54 2.41
C LEU A 40 16.97 9.61 3.92
N LYS A 41 17.73 10.54 4.56
CA LYS A 41 17.72 10.66 6.01
C LYS A 41 16.28 10.82 6.53
N ALA A 42 15.86 9.88 7.35
CA ALA A 42 14.53 9.81 7.96
C ALA A 42 14.60 10.09 9.46
N ARG A 43 13.45 10.14 10.13
CA ARG A 43 13.39 10.19 11.58
C ARG A 43 14.28 9.10 12.18
N PRO A 44 15.01 9.37 13.28
CA PRO A 44 15.77 8.34 13.96
C PRO A 44 14.88 7.12 14.31
N GLY A 45 15.35 5.93 13.98
CA GLY A 45 14.62 4.69 14.20
C GLY A 45 13.49 4.38 13.22
N SER A 46 13.37 5.13 12.13
CA SER A 46 12.34 4.88 11.10
C SER A 46 12.42 3.46 10.56
N THR A 47 11.27 2.80 10.48
CA THR A 47 11.15 1.43 9.97
C THR A 47 10.78 1.36 8.48
N HIS A 48 10.50 2.49 7.85
CA HIS A 48 9.98 2.54 6.46
C HIS A 48 10.63 3.59 5.56
N GLY A 49 11.18 4.68 6.13
CA GLY A 49 11.87 5.72 5.37
C GLY A 49 11.00 6.80 4.74
N TYR A 50 9.66 6.76 4.89
CA TYR A 50 8.77 7.76 4.32
C TYR A 50 8.69 9.06 5.14
N ASP A 51 9.24 9.08 6.32
CA ASP A 51 9.31 10.21 7.25
C ASP A 51 10.65 10.95 7.12
N VAL A 52 10.92 11.42 5.91
CA VAL A 52 12.17 12.10 5.56
C VAL A 52 12.35 13.36 6.38
N VAL A 53 13.57 13.57 6.90
CA VAL A 53 13.96 14.79 7.62
C VAL A 53 15.00 15.63 6.85
N ASP A 54 15.75 15.01 5.94
CA ASP A 54 16.77 15.71 5.15
C ASP A 54 16.97 15.04 3.78
N HIS A 55 16.53 15.69 2.72
CA HIS A 55 16.69 15.20 1.35
C HIS A 55 18.13 15.28 0.83
N SER A 56 19.03 15.99 1.53
CA SER A 56 20.42 16.16 1.11
C SER A 56 21.36 15.03 1.56
N LYS A 57 20.86 14.08 2.34
CA LYS A 57 21.68 13.00 2.90
C LYS A 57 21.04 11.64 2.74
N ILE A 58 21.84 10.63 2.45
CA ILE A 58 21.47 9.23 2.55
C ILE A 58 21.53 8.81 4.02
N ASN A 59 20.55 8.05 4.47
CA ASN A 59 20.36 7.68 5.87
C ASN A 59 21.53 6.83 6.39
N GLU A 60 22.23 7.34 7.40
CA GLU A 60 23.36 6.65 8.03
C GLU A 60 22.91 5.34 8.72
N GLU A 61 21.69 5.27 9.23
CA GLU A 61 21.13 4.04 9.83
C GLU A 61 21.05 2.89 8.84
N LEU A 62 20.97 3.17 7.53
CA LEU A 62 20.95 2.17 6.46
C LEU A 62 22.35 1.84 5.94
N GLY A 63 23.37 2.60 6.34
CA GLY A 63 24.73 2.46 5.86
C GLY A 63 25.29 3.71 5.18
N GLY A 64 24.51 4.78 5.08
CA GLY A 64 24.90 6.06 4.53
C GLY A 64 25.27 6.04 3.06
N GLU A 65 25.88 7.10 2.59
CA GLU A 65 26.30 7.26 1.20
C GLU A 65 27.29 6.15 0.77
N GLU A 66 28.29 5.88 1.62
CA GLU A 66 29.29 4.84 1.36
C GLU A 66 28.64 3.45 1.15
N GLY A 67 27.74 3.08 2.05
CA GLY A 67 27.02 1.79 1.94
C GLY A 67 26.15 1.71 0.71
N TYR A 68 25.49 2.80 0.35
CA TYR A 68 24.63 2.83 -0.84
C TYR A 68 25.43 2.69 -2.13
N TYR A 69 26.51 3.45 -2.28
CA TYR A 69 27.38 3.35 -3.46
C TYR A 69 28.03 1.97 -3.58
N LYS A 70 28.41 1.37 -2.46
CA LYS A 70 28.91 -0.01 -2.45
C LYS A 70 27.85 -1.00 -2.92
N LEU A 71 26.62 -0.85 -2.48
CA LEU A 71 25.50 -1.68 -2.95
C LEU A 71 25.31 -1.54 -4.47
N VAL A 72 25.29 -0.32 -4.98
CA VAL A 72 25.14 -0.06 -6.41
C VAL A 72 26.28 -0.73 -7.22
N GLU A 73 27.52 -0.59 -6.77
CA GLU A 73 28.69 -1.19 -7.41
C GLU A 73 28.60 -2.73 -7.42
N GLU A 74 28.31 -3.33 -6.27
CA GLU A 74 28.19 -4.78 -6.16
C GLU A 74 27.01 -5.36 -6.96
N ALA A 75 25.90 -4.61 -7.03
CA ALA A 75 24.75 -4.98 -7.87
C ALA A 75 25.13 -4.95 -9.34
N ARG A 76 25.81 -3.90 -9.80
CA ARG A 76 26.27 -3.77 -11.20
C ARG A 76 27.20 -4.90 -11.62
N LYS A 77 28.11 -5.32 -10.75
CA LYS A 77 29.00 -6.48 -11.01
C LYS A 77 28.22 -7.74 -11.34
N ARG A 78 26.99 -7.85 -10.83
CA ARG A 78 26.08 -8.99 -11.04
C ARG A 78 25.02 -8.75 -12.11
N GLY A 79 25.06 -7.60 -12.79
CA GLY A 79 24.06 -7.22 -13.77
C GLY A 79 22.69 -6.87 -13.17
N ILE A 80 22.65 -6.50 -11.89
CA ILE A 80 21.43 -6.10 -11.19
C ILE A 80 21.35 -4.59 -11.13
N GLY A 81 20.23 -4.01 -11.60
CA GLY A 81 19.93 -2.59 -11.49
C GLY A 81 19.16 -2.24 -10.23
N ILE A 82 18.90 -0.96 -10.05
CA ILE A 82 18.17 -0.44 -8.88
C ILE A 82 17.09 0.54 -9.33
N ILE A 83 15.87 0.33 -8.80
CA ILE A 83 14.76 1.29 -8.81
C ILE A 83 14.65 1.84 -7.40
N GLN A 84 14.78 3.15 -7.25
CA GLN A 84 14.82 3.80 -5.95
C GLN A 84 13.50 4.51 -5.64
N ASP A 85 12.89 4.16 -4.50
CA ASP A 85 11.72 4.84 -3.97
C ASP A 85 12.13 6.21 -3.41
N VAL A 86 11.43 7.26 -3.82
CA VAL A 86 11.67 8.64 -3.38
C VAL A 86 10.35 9.31 -2.98
N VAL A 87 10.44 10.22 -2.01
CA VAL A 87 9.29 10.84 -1.34
C VAL A 87 9.32 12.36 -1.55
N PRO A 88 8.73 12.89 -2.63
CA PRO A 88 8.77 14.32 -2.89
C PRO A 88 7.70 15.13 -2.13
N ASN A 89 6.59 14.49 -1.75
CA ASN A 89 5.39 15.18 -1.29
C ASN A 89 5.51 15.81 0.11
N HIS A 90 6.25 15.17 1.04
CA HIS A 90 6.22 15.56 2.45
C HIS A 90 7.52 15.21 3.18
N MET A 91 7.66 15.80 4.38
CA MET A 91 8.75 15.55 5.32
C MET A 91 8.19 15.41 6.74
N ALA A 92 8.98 14.83 7.63
CA ALA A 92 8.59 14.64 9.02
C ALA A 92 8.74 15.96 9.84
N ILE A 93 7.79 16.14 10.76
CA ILE A 93 7.91 17.16 11.82
C ILE A 93 8.74 16.55 12.95
N HIS A 94 10.01 16.84 12.92
CA HIS A 94 10.98 16.36 13.89
C HIS A 94 12.12 17.38 13.98
N HIS A 95 12.79 17.47 15.13
CA HIS A 95 13.88 18.45 15.33
C HIS A 95 15.09 18.22 14.42
N THR A 96 15.26 17.01 13.88
CA THR A 96 16.30 16.71 12.89
C THR A 96 15.97 17.23 11.50
N ASN A 97 14.73 17.63 11.25
CA ASN A 97 14.36 18.38 10.04
C ASN A 97 14.78 19.86 10.24
N TRP A 98 16.03 20.12 9.99
CA TRP A 98 16.61 21.43 10.28
C TRP A 98 16.02 22.58 9.45
N ARG A 99 15.53 22.31 8.26
CA ARG A 99 14.82 23.30 7.42
C ARG A 99 13.51 23.74 8.07
N LEU A 100 12.77 22.79 8.60
CA LEU A 100 11.55 23.09 9.35
C LEU A 100 11.87 23.84 10.64
N MET A 101 12.91 23.44 11.34
CA MET A 101 13.32 24.14 12.57
C MET A 101 13.73 25.58 12.30
N ASP A 102 14.40 25.85 11.19
CA ASP A 102 14.71 27.22 10.75
C ASP A 102 13.43 28.03 10.48
N LEU A 103 12.45 27.43 9.82
CA LEU A 103 11.14 28.04 9.60
C LEU A 103 10.46 28.40 10.93
N LEU A 104 10.44 27.49 11.90
CA LEU A 104 9.79 27.68 13.20
C LEU A 104 10.48 28.76 14.02
N ARG A 105 11.79 28.90 13.88
CA ARG A 105 12.57 29.93 14.59
C ARG A 105 12.44 31.31 13.98
N ASN A 106 12.43 31.41 12.65
CA ASN A 106 12.60 32.69 11.93
C ASN A 106 11.35 33.11 11.16
N TRP A 107 10.39 32.23 10.95
CA TRP A 107 9.11 32.43 10.24
C TRP A 107 9.29 33.11 8.88
N LYS A 108 8.71 34.32 8.71
CA LYS A 108 8.79 35.07 7.43
C LYS A 108 10.20 35.46 7.03
N LYS A 109 11.12 35.48 7.96
CA LYS A 109 12.56 35.73 7.70
C LYS A 109 13.32 34.49 7.29
N SER A 110 12.72 33.31 7.45
CA SER A 110 13.32 32.05 7.06
C SER A 110 13.33 31.94 5.52
N ARG A 111 14.46 31.46 5.00
CA ARG A 111 14.59 31.06 3.60
C ARG A 111 13.57 29.95 3.24
N TYR A 112 13.13 29.18 4.21
CA TYR A 112 12.21 28.04 4.03
C TYR A 112 10.74 28.39 4.25
N TYR A 113 10.40 29.68 4.33
CA TYR A 113 9.03 30.12 4.54
C TYR A 113 8.08 29.56 3.47
N HIS A 114 8.49 29.50 2.20
CA HIS A 114 7.72 28.96 1.11
C HIS A 114 8.06 27.50 0.74
N TYR A 115 9.00 26.90 1.46
CA TYR A 115 9.42 25.53 1.21
C TYR A 115 8.34 24.50 1.61
N PHE A 116 7.73 24.73 2.75
CA PHE A 116 6.66 23.90 3.29
C PHE A 116 5.30 24.45 2.90
N ASP A 117 4.32 23.57 2.69
CA ASP A 117 3.00 23.94 2.22
C ASP A 117 2.06 24.28 3.39
N HIS A 118 2.10 25.54 3.81
CA HIS A 118 1.29 26.03 4.92
C HIS A 118 0.44 27.24 4.54
N TYR A 119 -0.57 27.51 5.35
CA TYR A 119 -1.52 28.61 5.23
C TYR A 119 -1.46 29.55 6.43
N GLY A 120 -0.44 29.40 7.28
CA GLY A 120 -0.27 30.25 8.46
C GLY A 120 0.12 31.67 8.06
N GLU A 121 -0.55 32.67 8.61
CA GLU A 121 -0.19 34.07 8.45
C GLU A 121 0.88 34.47 9.46
N ASP A 122 0.61 34.24 10.74
CA ASP A 122 1.49 34.62 11.84
C ASP A 122 2.20 33.44 12.51
N LYS A 123 1.58 32.27 12.48
CA LYS A 123 2.09 31.06 13.15
C LYS A 123 1.73 29.79 12.40
N LEU A 124 2.56 28.77 12.59
CA LEU A 124 2.25 27.42 12.18
C LEU A 124 1.56 26.68 13.33
N VAL A 125 0.41 26.10 13.08
CA VAL A 125 -0.34 25.30 14.07
C VAL A 125 0.10 23.85 13.97
N LEU A 126 0.72 23.32 15.04
CA LEU A 126 1.23 21.96 15.14
C LEU A 126 0.34 21.12 16.07
N PRO A 127 -0.67 20.41 15.56
CA PRO A 127 -1.53 19.56 16.38
C PRO A 127 -0.87 18.20 16.64
N ILE A 128 0.12 18.17 17.49
CA ILE A 128 0.96 17.00 17.78
C ILE A 128 0.92 16.57 19.24
N LEU A 129 0.27 17.34 20.14
CA LEU A 129 0.19 17.02 21.54
C LEU A 129 -0.83 15.92 21.82
N GLU A 130 -0.50 14.99 22.70
CA GLU A 130 -1.36 13.89 23.12
C GLU A 130 -2.53 14.29 24.01
N GLY A 131 -2.49 15.51 24.54
CA GLY A 131 -3.51 16.03 25.44
C GLY A 131 -3.51 17.55 25.51
N PRO A 132 -4.32 18.15 26.40
CA PRO A 132 -4.33 19.59 26.63
C PRO A 132 -2.95 20.10 27.08
N LEU A 133 -2.55 21.25 26.55
CA LEU A 133 -1.24 21.86 26.82
C LEU A 133 -0.96 22.02 28.32
N GLU A 134 -1.94 22.51 29.08
CA GLU A 134 -1.80 22.70 30.50
C GLU A 134 -1.50 21.41 31.28
N GLU A 135 -2.22 20.36 30.94
CA GLU A 135 -2.04 19.03 31.54
C GLU A 135 -0.64 18.46 31.28
N LEU A 136 -0.15 18.64 30.06
CA LEU A 136 1.18 18.15 29.67
C LEU A 136 2.31 18.93 30.37
N ILE A 137 2.11 20.23 30.61
CA ILE A 137 3.02 21.06 31.39
C ILE A 137 3.05 20.59 32.85
N ASP A 138 1.89 20.35 33.44
CA ASP A 138 1.78 19.87 34.83
C ASP A 138 2.42 18.51 35.04
N LYS A 139 2.36 17.64 34.03
CA LYS A 139 3.01 16.31 34.03
C LYS A 139 4.51 16.37 33.72
N GLY A 140 5.06 17.54 33.40
CA GLY A 140 6.46 17.67 33.02
C GLY A 140 6.81 17.11 31.65
N LEU A 141 5.82 16.79 30.82
CA LEU A 141 6.01 16.26 29.47
C LEU A 141 6.34 17.36 28.47
N LEU A 142 5.93 18.60 28.75
CA LEU A 142 6.29 19.77 27.99
C LEU A 142 7.00 20.75 28.92
N LYS A 143 8.23 21.11 28.57
CA LYS A 143 9.12 21.93 29.41
C LYS A 143 10.09 22.72 28.54
N VAL A 144 10.85 23.62 29.19
CA VAL A 144 11.93 24.34 28.52
C VAL A 144 13.27 23.91 29.12
N GLU A 145 14.21 23.61 28.27
CA GLU A 145 15.53 23.15 28.66
C GLU A 145 16.55 23.54 27.59
N ASN A 146 17.70 24.10 28.01
CA ASN A 146 18.80 24.49 27.12
C ASN A 146 18.37 25.36 25.93
N GLY A 147 17.46 26.31 26.15
CA GLY A 147 16.97 27.19 25.09
C GLY A 147 16.06 26.55 24.05
N HIS A 148 15.46 25.42 24.40
CA HIS A 148 14.50 24.71 23.55
C HIS A 148 13.20 24.37 24.29
N ILE A 149 12.13 24.34 23.57
CA ILE A 149 10.86 23.78 24.07
C ILE A 149 10.89 22.29 23.80
N ILE A 150 10.82 21.50 24.86
CA ILE A 150 10.93 20.04 24.82
C ILE A 150 9.54 19.44 25.02
N TYR A 151 9.11 18.60 24.09
CA TYR A 151 7.93 17.77 24.23
C TYR A 151 8.33 16.31 23.95
N ARG A 152 8.38 15.48 24.99
CA ARG A 152 8.92 14.13 24.94
C ARG A 152 10.32 14.12 24.30
N GLU A 153 10.50 13.42 23.18
CA GLU A 153 11.76 13.39 22.43
C GLU A 153 11.97 14.59 21.50
N LEU A 154 10.91 15.38 21.25
CA LEU A 154 10.96 16.50 20.31
C LEU A 154 11.53 17.76 20.96
N LYS A 155 12.34 18.49 20.19
CA LYS A 155 12.99 19.74 20.59
C LYS A 155 12.62 20.84 19.61
N PHE A 156 11.87 21.83 20.06
CA PHE A 156 11.48 22.96 19.22
C PHE A 156 12.35 24.18 19.51
N PRO A 157 12.72 24.97 18.49
CA PRO A 157 13.53 26.17 18.68
C PRO A 157 12.72 27.25 19.36
N ILE A 158 13.43 28.09 20.12
CA ILE A 158 12.88 29.31 20.67
C ILE A 158 13.37 30.46 19.78
N ASN A 159 12.49 31.36 19.34
CA ASN A 159 12.85 32.49 18.52
C ASN A 159 13.64 33.56 19.31
N ASP A 160 14.15 34.55 18.59
CA ASP A 160 14.98 35.60 19.22
C ASP A 160 14.22 36.35 20.29
N GLU A 161 12.97 36.66 20.11
CA GLU A 161 12.11 37.34 21.08
C GLU A 161 11.93 36.49 22.34
N GLY A 162 11.71 35.21 22.21
CA GLY A 162 11.63 34.27 23.32
C GLY A 162 12.95 34.14 24.09
N LEU A 163 14.06 34.10 23.38
CA LEU A 163 15.40 34.06 24.03
C LEU A 163 15.70 35.35 24.81
N LYS A 164 15.32 36.52 24.29
CA LYS A 164 15.39 37.78 24.97
C LYS A 164 14.50 37.81 26.24
N PHE A 165 13.33 37.27 26.14
CA PHE A 165 12.39 37.11 27.27
C PHE A 165 13.01 36.25 28.38
N LEU A 166 13.59 35.12 28.06
CA LEU A 166 14.27 34.23 29.01
C LEU A 166 15.44 34.92 29.70
N LYS A 167 16.25 35.67 28.94
CA LYS A 167 17.37 36.42 29.46
C LYS A 167 16.92 37.50 30.44
N LYS A 168 15.84 38.23 30.08
CA LYS A 168 15.26 39.28 30.91
C LYS A 168 14.74 38.73 32.24
N LEU A 169 14.22 37.49 32.25
CA LEU A 169 13.80 36.83 33.47
C LEU A 169 14.95 36.29 34.33
N GLY A 170 16.17 36.36 33.85
CA GLY A 170 17.31 35.73 34.53
C GLY A 170 17.31 34.20 34.44
N CYS A 171 16.60 33.63 33.45
CA CYS A 171 16.42 32.20 33.26
C CYS A 171 16.78 31.79 31.82
N PRO A 172 18.03 32.02 31.37
CA PRO A 172 18.40 31.81 29.97
C PRO A 172 18.28 30.38 29.50
N ALA A 173 18.43 29.40 30.38
CA ALA A 173 18.25 27.99 30.04
C ALA A 173 16.77 27.55 30.02
N GLY A 174 15.88 28.36 30.65
CA GLY A 174 14.44 28.07 30.70
C GLY A 174 14.00 27.11 31.79
N THR A 175 14.91 26.53 32.55
CA THR A 175 14.62 25.53 33.59
C THR A 175 14.01 26.09 34.86
N CYS A 176 14.06 27.41 35.05
CA CYS A 176 13.52 28.10 36.21
C CYS A 176 12.22 28.87 35.94
N LEU A 177 11.53 28.56 34.87
CA LEU A 177 10.29 29.26 34.49
C LEU A 177 9.11 28.85 35.39
N THR A 178 8.32 29.86 35.76
CA THR A 178 6.97 29.61 36.30
C THR A 178 6.06 29.16 35.17
N LYS A 179 4.93 28.54 35.53
CA LYS A 179 3.92 28.11 34.56
C LYS A 179 3.42 29.29 33.70
N ASP A 180 3.12 30.43 34.32
CA ASP A 180 2.68 31.63 33.63
C ASP A 180 3.74 32.18 32.65
N ASN A 181 4.98 32.18 33.05
CA ASN A 181 6.09 32.59 32.17
C ASN A 181 6.32 31.60 31.04
N LEU A 182 6.05 30.29 31.25
CA LEU A 182 6.12 29.29 30.21
C LEU A 182 5.01 29.54 29.16
N PHE A 183 3.78 29.79 29.59
CA PHE A 183 2.69 30.14 28.65
C PHE A 183 3.04 31.41 27.86
N LYS A 184 3.61 32.43 28.51
CA LYS A 184 4.02 33.65 27.83
C LYS A 184 5.12 33.37 26.79
N LEU A 185 6.12 32.56 27.15
CA LEU A 185 7.16 32.13 26.20
C LEU A 185 6.60 31.44 25.00
N LEU A 186 5.66 30.47 25.20
CA LEU A 186 4.98 29.76 24.13
C LEU A 186 4.22 30.70 23.21
N SER A 187 3.56 31.73 23.77
CA SER A 187 2.80 32.72 22.98
C SER A 187 3.68 33.58 22.06
N LEU A 188 4.96 33.70 22.38
CA LEU A 188 5.93 34.49 21.58
C LEU A 188 6.47 33.73 20.38
N GLN A 189 6.24 32.42 20.29
CA GLN A 189 6.79 31.61 19.22
C GLN A 189 6.00 31.74 17.92
N TYR A 190 6.62 31.39 16.80
CA TYR A 190 6.00 31.35 15.47
C TYR A 190 5.25 30.06 15.19
N TYR A 191 5.03 29.24 16.20
CA TYR A 191 4.24 28.02 16.13
C TYR A 191 3.42 27.87 17.38
N GLU A 192 2.32 27.12 17.24
CA GLU A 192 1.45 26.74 18.36
C GLU A 192 1.41 25.22 18.48
N LEU A 193 1.73 24.71 19.66
CA LEU A 193 1.57 23.30 19.98
C LEU A 193 0.15 23.07 20.46
N LYS A 194 -0.61 22.27 19.74
CA LYS A 194 -2.03 21.99 19.98
C LYS A 194 -2.28 20.49 20.17
N HIS A 195 -3.43 20.19 20.78
CA HIS A 195 -3.90 18.81 20.89
C HIS A 195 -4.06 18.18 19.49
N TRP A 196 -3.70 16.91 19.33
CA TRP A 196 -3.69 16.24 18.03
C TRP A 196 -5.07 16.18 17.34
N LYS A 197 -6.16 16.37 18.08
CA LYS A 197 -7.52 16.45 17.53
C LYS A 197 -7.83 17.77 16.85
N GLU A 198 -7.01 18.81 17.02
CA GLU A 198 -7.20 20.09 16.36
C GLU A 198 -6.69 20.06 14.92
N TYR A 199 -7.12 20.99 14.08
CA TYR A 199 -6.73 21.03 12.69
C TYR A 199 -5.47 21.84 12.48
N PRO A 200 -4.53 21.32 11.64
CA PRO A 200 -3.34 22.07 11.26
C PRO A 200 -3.68 23.14 10.21
N ASN A 201 -2.79 24.12 10.07
CA ASN A 201 -2.83 25.09 8.98
C ASN A 201 -1.75 24.83 7.93
N TYR A 202 -1.42 23.56 7.70
CA TYR A 202 -0.53 23.09 6.66
C TYR A 202 -1.12 21.83 5.98
N ARG A 203 -0.74 21.59 4.74
CA ARG A 203 -1.08 20.34 4.05
C ARG A 203 -0.24 19.20 4.61
N ARG A 204 -0.88 18.06 4.80
CA ARG A 204 -0.27 16.84 5.36
C ARG A 204 -0.18 15.75 4.30
N PHE A 205 0.61 14.72 4.57
CA PHE A 205 0.41 13.44 3.91
C PHE A 205 -0.86 12.79 4.50
N PHE A 206 -1.88 12.64 3.68
CA PHE A 206 -3.23 12.22 4.11
C PHE A 206 -3.72 13.03 5.32
N ALA A 207 -3.97 12.37 6.44
CA ALA A 207 -4.40 13.00 7.69
C ALA A 207 -3.33 12.88 8.81
N ILE A 208 -2.08 12.65 8.45
CA ILE A 208 -0.98 12.44 9.40
C ILE A 208 -0.38 13.78 9.80
N ASN A 209 -0.64 14.20 11.04
CA ASN A 209 -0.21 15.50 11.56
C ASN A 209 1.32 15.67 11.58
N ASP A 210 2.06 14.58 11.71
CA ASP A 210 3.52 14.58 11.80
C ASP A 210 4.25 14.68 10.45
N LEU A 211 3.49 14.71 9.35
CA LEU A 211 4.06 14.76 7.99
C LEU A 211 3.57 16.00 7.25
N ILE A 212 4.44 17.01 7.20
CA ILE A 212 4.17 18.29 6.55
C ILE A 212 4.55 18.25 5.07
N ALA A 213 3.68 18.74 4.21
CA ALA A 213 3.91 18.76 2.79
C ALA A 213 4.96 19.78 2.35
N VAL A 214 5.62 19.46 1.24
CA VAL A 214 6.68 20.25 0.60
C VAL A 214 6.19 20.77 -0.75
N ARG A 215 6.51 22.04 -1.07
CA ARG A 215 6.05 22.70 -2.29
C ARG A 215 7.01 22.48 -3.46
N VAL A 216 7.11 21.25 -3.95
CA VAL A 216 8.00 20.91 -5.07
C VAL A 216 7.62 21.55 -6.42
N GLU A 217 6.43 22.15 -6.52
CA GLU A 217 6.04 22.97 -7.66
C GLU A 217 6.88 24.24 -7.80
N LEU A 218 7.50 24.71 -6.71
CA LEU A 218 8.43 25.83 -6.74
C LEU A 218 9.83 25.36 -7.17
N GLU A 219 10.41 26.04 -8.14
CA GLU A 219 11.68 25.62 -8.74
C GLU A 219 12.83 25.49 -7.72
N GLU A 220 12.98 26.45 -6.82
CA GLU A 220 14.02 26.42 -5.79
C GLU A 220 13.84 25.23 -4.85
N VAL A 221 12.60 24.91 -4.50
CA VAL A 221 12.27 23.78 -3.61
C VAL A 221 12.55 22.45 -4.32
N PHE A 222 12.15 22.33 -5.58
CA PHE A 222 12.47 21.14 -6.38
C PHE A 222 13.99 20.92 -6.47
N LYS A 223 14.74 21.94 -6.83
CA LYS A 223 16.21 21.85 -6.94
C LYS A 223 16.86 21.38 -5.64
N GLU A 224 16.50 21.98 -4.52
CA GLU A 224 17.09 21.65 -3.22
C GLU A 224 16.68 20.26 -2.74
N SER A 225 15.40 19.91 -2.84
CA SER A 225 14.89 18.60 -2.39
C SER A 225 15.31 17.44 -3.29
N HIS A 226 15.63 17.70 -4.55
CA HIS A 226 15.95 16.67 -5.55
C HIS A 226 17.44 16.65 -5.96
N GLU A 227 18.29 17.43 -5.34
CA GLU A 227 19.71 17.46 -5.69
C GLU A 227 20.38 16.09 -5.58
N VAL A 228 20.16 15.38 -4.47
CA VAL A 228 20.67 14.01 -4.30
C VAL A 228 19.91 13.02 -5.16
N ILE A 229 18.59 13.10 -5.16
CA ILE A 229 17.72 12.17 -5.89
C ILE A 229 18.08 12.09 -7.39
N THR A 230 18.30 13.24 -8.04
CA THR A 230 18.58 13.30 -9.47
C THR A 230 20.00 12.82 -9.83
N LYS A 231 20.90 12.76 -8.84
CA LYS A 231 22.27 12.30 -9.01
C LYS A 231 22.49 10.84 -8.58
N LEU A 232 21.47 10.16 -8.07
CA LEU A 232 21.60 8.77 -7.65
C LEU A 232 22.01 7.89 -8.83
N PRO A 233 22.99 6.98 -8.65
CA PRO A 233 23.48 6.12 -9.70
C PRO A 233 22.59 4.89 -9.91
N VAL A 234 21.32 5.13 -10.16
CA VAL A 234 20.26 4.11 -10.25
C VAL A 234 19.69 4.03 -11.67
N ASP A 235 18.98 2.96 -11.96
CA ASP A 235 18.35 2.72 -13.26
C ASP A 235 16.98 3.38 -13.39
N GLY A 236 16.34 3.67 -12.27
CA GLY A 236 15.04 4.32 -12.25
C GLY A 236 14.63 4.79 -10.86
N LEU A 237 13.53 5.54 -10.84
CA LEU A 237 12.92 6.07 -9.63
C LEU A 237 11.47 5.63 -9.53
N ARG A 238 11.00 5.43 -8.30
CA ARG A 238 9.59 5.27 -7.97
C ARG A 238 9.16 6.50 -7.18
N ILE A 239 8.17 7.20 -7.69
CA ILE A 239 7.70 8.45 -7.09
C ILE A 239 6.51 8.17 -6.18
N ASP A 240 6.73 8.34 -4.88
CA ASP A 240 5.70 8.19 -3.86
C ASP A 240 4.65 9.29 -3.97
N HIS A 241 3.38 8.92 -3.87
CA HIS A 241 2.25 9.85 -3.77
C HIS A 241 2.26 10.99 -4.80
N ILE A 242 2.40 10.63 -6.08
CA ILE A 242 2.40 11.61 -7.18
C ILE A 242 1.14 12.49 -7.18
N ASP A 243 0.00 11.94 -6.77
CA ASP A 243 -1.28 12.64 -6.74
C ASP A 243 -1.39 13.70 -5.64
N GLY A 244 -0.49 13.69 -4.67
CA GLY A 244 -0.40 14.74 -3.63
C GLY A 244 0.23 16.03 -4.11
N LEU A 245 0.90 16.04 -5.27
CA LEU A 245 1.61 17.21 -5.78
C LEU A 245 0.67 18.24 -6.40
N TYR A 246 1.08 19.50 -6.38
CA TYR A 246 0.28 20.59 -6.94
C TYR A 246 0.05 20.42 -8.44
N ASP A 247 1.11 20.11 -9.19
CA ASP A 247 1.08 19.84 -10.63
C ASP A 247 1.94 18.60 -10.95
N PRO A 248 1.35 17.40 -10.93
CA PRO A 248 2.09 16.17 -11.23
C PRO A 248 2.72 16.16 -12.61
N HIS A 249 2.05 16.71 -13.61
CA HIS A 249 2.57 16.79 -14.99
C HIS A 249 3.86 17.62 -15.06
N GLN A 250 3.86 18.80 -14.46
CA GLN A 250 5.04 19.66 -14.36
C GLN A 250 6.18 18.95 -13.61
N TYR A 251 5.86 18.32 -12.50
CA TYR A 251 6.84 17.57 -11.69
C TYR A 251 7.53 16.48 -12.53
N ILE A 252 6.74 15.67 -13.23
CA ILE A 252 7.26 14.59 -14.07
C ILE A 252 8.17 15.15 -15.16
N ASN A 253 7.79 16.24 -15.81
CA ASN A 253 8.61 16.88 -16.85
C ASN A 253 9.94 17.38 -16.29
N LYS A 254 9.93 18.05 -15.13
CA LYS A 254 11.16 18.50 -14.47
C LYS A 254 12.07 17.32 -14.10
N LEU A 255 11.48 16.28 -13.56
CA LEU A 255 12.22 15.07 -13.19
C LEU A 255 12.84 14.40 -14.41
N ARG A 256 12.06 14.24 -15.48
CA ARG A 256 12.51 13.65 -16.75
C ARG A 256 13.66 14.43 -17.37
N GLU A 257 13.61 15.75 -17.35
CA GLU A 257 14.69 16.60 -17.81
C GLU A 257 15.96 16.41 -16.97
N ALA A 258 15.82 16.23 -15.67
CA ALA A 258 16.94 16.07 -14.76
C ALA A 258 17.62 14.70 -14.85
N ILE A 259 16.87 13.62 -15.07
CA ILE A 259 17.40 12.25 -15.03
C ILE A 259 17.53 11.58 -16.41
N GLY A 260 17.03 12.20 -17.47
CA GLY A 260 17.12 11.67 -18.82
C GLY A 260 16.25 10.43 -19.04
N ASN A 261 16.86 9.36 -19.56
CA ASN A 261 16.15 8.13 -19.97
C ASN A 261 15.97 7.08 -18.86
N LYS A 262 16.30 7.40 -17.62
CA LYS A 262 16.07 6.48 -16.51
C LYS A 262 14.58 6.17 -16.36
N LEU A 263 14.26 4.99 -15.85
CA LEU A 263 12.87 4.59 -15.62
C LEU A 263 12.21 5.48 -14.56
N ILE A 264 10.96 5.83 -14.79
CA ILE A 264 10.12 6.53 -13.82
C ILE A 264 8.84 5.73 -13.62
N TYR A 265 8.65 5.25 -12.41
CA TYR A 265 7.40 4.64 -11.96
C TYR A 265 6.69 5.59 -11.01
N VAL A 266 5.39 5.75 -11.16
CA VAL A 266 4.59 6.59 -10.26
C VAL A 266 3.67 5.72 -9.41
N GLU A 267 3.64 5.99 -8.12
CA GLU A 267 2.61 5.45 -7.26
C GLU A 267 1.33 6.24 -7.50
N LYS A 268 0.56 5.73 -8.44
CA LYS A 268 -0.75 6.26 -8.84
C LYS A 268 -1.76 5.12 -8.75
N ILE A 269 -2.80 5.31 -7.95
CA ILE A 269 -3.87 4.35 -7.84
C ILE A 269 -4.91 4.64 -8.91
N LEU A 270 -4.94 3.77 -9.92
CA LEU A 270 -5.88 3.86 -11.03
C LEU A 270 -7.17 3.12 -10.69
N ALA A 271 -8.31 3.75 -10.97
CA ALA A 271 -9.61 3.04 -10.97
C ALA A 271 -9.61 2.00 -12.10
N LEU A 272 -10.53 1.03 -12.03
CA LEU A 272 -10.74 0.10 -13.15
C LEU A 272 -11.07 0.92 -14.41
N GLU A 273 -10.43 0.55 -15.52
CA GLU A 273 -10.56 1.23 -16.82
C GLU A 273 -9.94 2.64 -16.89
N GLU A 274 -9.43 3.19 -15.79
CA GLU A 274 -8.65 4.42 -15.81
C GLU A 274 -7.25 4.17 -16.37
N SER A 275 -6.75 5.08 -17.18
CA SER A 275 -5.38 5.09 -17.70
C SER A 275 -4.63 6.30 -17.16
N LEU A 276 -3.30 6.22 -17.16
CA LEU A 276 -2.48 7.40 -16.86
C LEU A 276 -2.80 8.54 -17.80
N PRO A 277 -2.75 9.81 -17.33
CA PRO A 277 -2.98 10.96 -18.18
C PRO A 277 -2.04 10.98 -19.38
N ARG A 278 -2.57 11.40 -20.52
CA ARG A 278 -1.78 11.55 -21.74
C ARG A 278 -0.66 12.58 -21.53
N GLY A 279 0.51 12.28 -22.03
CA GLY A 279 1.66 13.16 -21.93
C GLY A 279 2.49 13.01 -20.65
N TRP A 280 2.10 12.15 -19.72
CA TRP A 280 2.97 11.80 -18.61
C TRP A 280 4.16 10.97 -19.12
N ARG A 281 5.35 11.51 -18.95
CA ARG A 281 6.61 10.91 -19.44
C ARG A 281 7.15 9.89 -18.44
N VAL A 282 6.34 8.90 -18.12
CA VAL A 282 6.64 7.82 -17.15
C VAL A 282 6.57 6.45 -17.82
N ASP A 283 7.20 5.47 -17.23
CA ASP A 283 7.25 4.11 -17.75
C ASP A 283 6.10 3.25 -17.24
N GLY A 284 5.43 3.65 -16.18
CA GLY A 284 4.25 2.96 -15.66
C GLY A 284 3.95 3.30 -14.21
N THR A 285 2.99 2.55 -13.66
CA THR A 285 2.59 2.61 -12.25
C THR A 285 3.29 1.53 -11.43
N THR A 286 3.03 1.53 -10.11
CA THR A 286 3.54 0.51 -9.19
C THR A 286 2.70 -0.77 -9.15
N GLY A 287 1.68 -0.89 -10.02
CA GLY A 287 1.05 -2.17 -10.32
C GLY A 287 -0.22 -2.53 -9.56
N TYR A 288 -0.85 -1.60 -8.85
CA TYR A 288 -2.13 -1.88 -8.18
C TYR A 288 -3.27 -2.17 -9.15
N ASP A 289 -3.24 -1.58 -10.35
CA ASP A 289 -4.18 -1.88 -11.42
C ASP A 289 -4.12 -3.37 -11.81
N PHE A 290 -2.92 -3.89 -12.05
CA PHE A 290 -2.73 -5.32 -12.32
C PHE A 290 -3.25 -6.19 -11.18
N LEU A 291 -2.88 -5.85 -9.94
CA LEU A 291 -3.29 -6.58 -8.74
C LEU A 291 -4.82 -6.74 -8.68
N ASN A 292 -5.57 -5.67 -8.91
CA ASN A 292 -7.02 -5.69 -8.82
C ASN A 292 -7.67 -6.49 -9.96
N TYR A 293 -7.14 -6.42 -11.18
CA TYR A 293 -7.62 -7.27 -12.27
C TYR A 293 -7.42 -8.75 -11.97
N VAL A 294 -6.27 -9.13 -11.45
CA VAL A 294 -6.00 -10.53 -11.08
C VAL A 294 -6.88 -10.99 -9.92
N ASN A 295 -7.07 -10.17 -8.89
CA ASN A 295 -7.97 -10.50 -7.79
C ASN A 295 -9.39 -10.79 -8.29
N LEU A 296 -9.90 -9.97 -9.20
CA LEU A 296 -11.23 -10.15 -9.78
C LEU A 296 -11.32 -11.38 -10.69
N LEU A 297 -10.24 -11.70 -11.40
CA LEU A 297 -10.17 -12.87 -12.28
C LEU A 297 -10.23 -14.19 -11.50
N LEU A 298 -9.65 -14.22 -10.31
CA LEU A 298 -9.56 -15.42 -9.46
C LEU A 298 -10.86 -15.77 -8.71
N VAL A 299 -11.91 -14.98 -8.87
CA VAL A 299 -13.19 -15.17 -8.20
C VAL A 299 -14.19 -15.84 -9.15
N ASP A 300 -14.97 -16.78 -8.62
CA ASP A 300 -16.07 -17.38 -9.37
C ASP A 300 -17.26 -16.41 -9.44
N GLY A 301 -17.32 -15.64 -10.53
CA GLY A 301 -18.36 -14.64 -10.75
C GLY A 301 -19.78 -15.19 -10.83
N THR A 302 -19.94 -16.46 -11.13
CA THR A 302 -21.27 -17.11 -11.19
C THR A 302 -21.94 -17.15 -9.82
N ASN A 303 -21.17 -17.04 -8.74
CA ASN A 303 -21.65 -17.09 -7.37
C ASN A 303 -21.79 -15.70 -6.70
N GLU A 304 -21.71 -14.62 -7.46
CA GLU A 304 -21.81 -13.25 -6.92
C GLU A 304 -23.10 -13.05 -6.10
N HIS A 305 -24.23 -13.38 -6.68
CA HIS A 305 -25.54 -13.22 -6.02
C HIS A 305 -25.62 -14.05 -4.73
N LEU A 306 -25.19 -15.30 -4.78
CA LEU A 306 -25.23 -16.21 -3.65
C LEU A 306 -24.28 -15.76 -2.53
N MET A 307 -23.08 -15.31 -2.87
CA MET A 307 -22.13 -14.79 -1.88
C MET A 307 -22.64 -13.53 -1.21
N THR A 308 -23.32 -12.67 -1.95
CA THR A 308 -23.99 -11.48 -1.39
C THR A 308 -25.12 -11.88 -0.44
N GLU A 309 -25.94 -12.82 -0.84
CA GLU A 309 -27.05 -13.36 -0.01
C GLU A 309 -26.53 -13.98 1.29
N ILE A 310 -25.48 -14.79 1.23
CA ILE A 310 -24.84 -15.40 2.41
C ILE A 310 -24.34 -14.31 3.37
N TYR A 311 -23.67 -13.32 2.86
CA TYR A 311 -23.17 -12.20 3.67
C TYR A 311 -24.31 -11.45 4.35
N GLU A 312 -25.31 -11.02 3.60
CA GLU A 312 -26.46 -10.27 4.10
C GLU A 312 -27.28 -11.08 5.11
N GLU A 313 -27.46 -12.37 4.87
CA GLU A 313 -28.10 -13.30 5.80
C GLU A 313 -27.34 -13.39 7.13
N PHE A 314 -26.02 -13.55 7.07
CA PHE A 314 -25.20 -13.67 8.27
C PHE A 314 -25.23 -12.38 9.13
N ILE A 315 -25.11 -11.22 8.50
CA ILE A 315 -25.12 -9.95 9.22
C ILE A 315 -26.54 -9.45 9.59
N GLY A 316 -27.58 -10.08 9.05
CA GLY A 316 -28.97 -9.77 9.36
C GLY A 316 -29.49 -8.48 8.73
N LYS A 317 -28.84 -7.97 7.68
CA LYS A 317 -29.27 -6.76 6.96
C LYS A 317 -28.71 -6.72 5.55
N LYS A 318 -29.38 -5.96 4.68
CA LYS A 318 -28.87 -5.64 3.34
C LYS A 318 -27.97 -4.39 3.41
N LEU A 319 -26.86 -4.43 2.68
CA LEU A 319 -25.95 -3.30 2.55
C LEU A 319 -25.94 -2.79 1.11
N ASN A 320 -26.14 -1.50 0.94
CA ASN A 320 -25.91 -0.82 -0.33
C ASN A 320 -24.46 -0.35 -0.37
N VAL A 321 -23.66 -0.90 -1.30
CA VAL A 321 -22.23 -0.59 -1.40
C VAL A 321 -21.98 0.90 -1.64
N ASP A 322 -22.75 1.52 -2.55
CA ASP A 322 -22.56 2.94 -2.86
C ASP A 322 -22.82 3.82 -1.63
N ARG A 323 -23.78 3.43 -0.82
CA ARG A 323 -24.06 4.11 0.46
C ARG A 323 -22.94 3.91 1.46
N VAL A 324 -22.41 2.70 1.59
CA VAL A 324 -21.27 2.42 2.47
C VAL A 324 -20.07 3.31 2.08
N VAL A 325 -19.76 3.40 0.79
CA VAL A 325 -18.66 4.23 0.27
C VAL A 325 -18.94 5.72 0.52
N SER A 326 -20.13 6.20 0.20
CA SER A 326 -20.51 7.61 0.38
C SER A 326 -20.46 8.04 1.84
N GLU A 327 -21.03 7.24 2.73
CA GLU A 327 -21.01 7.51 4.18
C GLU A 327 -19.59 7.49 4.75
N SER A 328 -18.75 6.57 4.27
CA SER A 328 -17.34 6.48 4.68
C SER A 328 -16.55 7.71 4.26
N LYS A 329 -16.69 8.15 3.01
CA LYS A 329 -16.06 9.39 2.52
C LYS A 329 -16.54 10.61 3.29
N ARG A 330 -17.85 10.74 3.48
CA ARG A 330 -18.46 11.86 4.22
C ARG A 330 -17.93 11.92 5.66
N LEU A 331 -17.80 10.78 6.31
CA LEU A 331 -17.26 10.70 7.65
C LEU A 331 -15.85 11.26 7.73
N VAL A 332 -14.94 10.81 6.86
CA VAL A 332 -13.54 11.28 6.91
C VAL A 332 -13.42 12.76 6.52
N ILE A 333 -14.23 13.25 5.59
CA ILE A 333 -14.28 14.68 5.26
C ILE A 333 -14.66 15.49 6.48
N ASN A 334 -15.74 15.11 7.17
CA ASN A 334 -16.29 15.86 8.31
C ASN A 334 -15.50 15.68 9.61
N THR A 335 -14.56 14.78 9.66
CA THR A 335 -13.71 14.54 10.84
C THR A 335 -12.24 14.85 10.55
N LEU A 336 -11.59 14.08 9.70
CA LEU A 336 -10.14 14.19 9.45
C LEU A 336 -9.76 15.40 8.60
N PHE A 337 -10.61 15.80 7.65
CA PHE A 337 -10.32 16.83 6.66
C PHE A 337 -11.21 18.07 6.77
N LYS A 338 -12.01 18.18 7.84
CA LYS A 338 -12.98 19.28 7.97
C LYS A 338 -12.34 20.66 7.83
N GLY A 339 -11.25 20.92 8.56
CA GLY A 339 -10.54 22.19 8.47
C GLY A 339 -9.96 22.47 7.08
N ASP A 340 -9.45 21.44 6.42
CA ASP A 340 -8.90 21.55 5.06
C ASP A 340 -10.00 21.87 4.05
N VAL A 341 -11.13 21.18 4.13
CA VAL A 341 -12.27 21.38 3.22
C VAL A 341 -12.97 22.70 3.46
N GLU A 342 -13.09 23.15 4.71
CA GLU A 342 -13.60 24.50 5.04
C GLU A 342 -12.73 25.60 4.40
N ARG A 343 -11.42 25.45 4.44
CA ARG A 343 -10.48 26.38 3.83
C ARG A 343 -10.62 26.39 2.30
N LEU A 344 -10.72 25.22 1.69
CA LEU A 344 -10.93 25.10 0.24
C LEU A 344 -12.24 25.72 -0.20
N ALA A 345 -13.34 25.47 0.53
CA ALA A 345 -14.64 26.08 0.26
C ALA A 345 -14.57 27.62 0.29
N LYS A 346 -13.85 28.15 1.26
CA LYS A 346 -13.62 29.60 1.37
C LYS A 346 -12.79 30.13 0.19
N MET A 347 -11.77 29.39 -0.26
CA MET A 347 -10.99 29.77 -1.46
C MET A 347 -11.86 29.85 -2.70
N PHE A 348 -12.83 28.96 -2.88
CA PHE A 348 -13.77 28.98 -3.99
C PHE A 348 -14.90 29.98 -3.79
N GLY A 349 -15.13 30.46 -2.59
CA GLY A 349 -16.31 31.26 -2.24
C GLY A 349 -17.63 30.48 -2.33
N ILE A 350 -17.60 29.20 -1.97
CA ILE A 350 -18.74 28.29 -2.04
C ILE A 350 -19.09 27.72 -0.66
N ASP A 351 -20.29 27.14 -0.58
CA ASP A 351 -20.73 26.46 0.62
C ASP A 351 -19.93 25.17 0.89
N TYR A 352 -19.63 24.92 2.16
CA TYR A 352 -18.91 23.72 2.61
C TYR A 352 -19.59 22.42 2.16
N GLU A 353 -20.91 22.32 2.34
CA GLU A 353 -21.66 21.12 1.96
C GLU A 353 -21.61 20.83 0.45
N TYR A 354 -21.56 21.87 -0.37
CA TYR A 354 -21.40 21.70 -1.81
C TYR A 354 -20.07 21.00 -2.14
N LEU A 355 -19.00 21.41 -1.47
CA LEU A 355 -17.68 20.83 -1.69
C LEU A 355 -17.59 19.39 -1.14
N VAL A 356 -18.25 19.12 0.00
CA VAL A 356 -18.39 17.77 0.55
C VAL A 356 -19.08 16.85 -0.46
N GLU A 357 -20.20 17.26 -1.03
CA GLU A 357 -20.93 16.47 -2.04
C GLU A 357 -20.11 16.23 -3.28
N PHE A 358 -19.34 17.22 -3.72
CA PHE A 358 -18.41 17.06 -4.84
C PHE A 358 -17.36 15.95 -4.55
N LEU A 359 -16.72 16.01 -3.39
CA LEU A 359 -15.70 15.03 -3.00
C LEU A 359 -16.26 13.61 -2.83
N VAL A 360 -17.47 13.51 -2.28
CA VAL A 360 -18.17 12.20 -2.13
C VAL A 360 -18.53 11.62 -3.49
N CYS A 361 -18.93 12.46 -4.45
CA CYS A 361 -19.28 12.05 -5.80
C CYS A 361 -18.10 11.49 -6.61
N MET A 362 -16.89 11.98 -6.38
CA MET A 362 -15.72 11.62 -7.17
C MET A 362 -15.39 10.12 -7.07
N LYS A 363 -15.22 9.48 -8.22
CA LYS A 363 -14.96 8.02 -8.34
C LYS A 363 -13.49 7.68 -8.61
N ARG A 364 -12.64 8.70 -8.73
CA ARG A 364 -11.21 8.57 -8.98
C ARG A 364 -10.41 9.21 -7.86
N TYR A 365 -9.17 8.77 -7.71
CA TYR A 365 -8.25 9.38 -6.74
C TYR A 365 -8.07 10.87 -7.01
N ARG A 366 -7.84 11.25 -8.27
CA ARG A 366 -7.59 12.64 -8.62
C ARG A 366 -7.87 12.91 -10.09
N THR A 367 -8.24 14.16 -10.42
CA THR A 367 -8.28 14.72 -11.76
C THR A 367 -7.13 15.70 -11.95
N TYR A 368 -6.83 16.05 -13.21
CA TYR A 368 -5.66 16.88 -13.57
C TYR A 368 -6.03 17.94 -14.60
N ILE A 369 -5.87 19.20 -14.25
CA ILE A 369 -6.10 20.32 -15.15
C ILE A 369 -4.77 20.93 -15.59
N PRO A 370 -4.64 21.36 -16.86
CA PRO A 370 -5.60 21.28 -17.98
C PRO A 370 -5.49 20.00 -18.82
N TYR A 371 -4.78 18.98 -18.32
CA TYR A 371 -4.30 17.83 -19.09
C TYR A 371 -5.31 16.68 -19.21
N GLU A 372 -6.44 16.77 -18.54
CA GLU A 372 -7.48 15.76 -18.55
C GLU A 372 -8.80 16.32 -19.06
N ASN A 373 -9.64 15.41 -19.58
CA ASN A 373 -11.00 15.76 -19.92
C ASN A 373 -11.78 16.19 -18.66
N LEU A 374 -12.29 17.40 -18.65
CA LEU A 374 -12.99 17.99 -17.50
C LEU A 374 -14.39 17.40 -17.27
N ASP A 375 -14.84 16.48 -18.11
CA ASP A 375 -16.19 15.89 -17.98
C ASP A 375 -16.38 15.22 -16.62
N THR A 376 -15.35 14.54 -16.10
CA THR A 376 -15.39 13.91 -14.78
C THR A 376 -15.63 14.93 -13.66
N ILE A 377 -15.07 16.13 -13.77
CA ILE A 377 -15.32 17.21 -12.81
C ILE A 377 -16.74 17.72 -12.97
N LYS A 378 -17.19 17.90 -14.21
CA LYS A 378 -18.54 18.41 -14.50
C LYS A 378 -19.66 17.51 -13.98
N GLU A 379 -19.44 16.20 -13.98
CA GLU A 379 -20.42 15.25 -13.43
C GLU A 379 -20.70 15.49 -11.94
N CYS A 380 -19.69 15.91 -11.20
CA CYS A 380 -19.78 16.13 -9.75
C CYS A 380 -19.95 17.61 -9.38
N ASP A 381 -19.43 18.53 -10.19
CA ASP A 381 -19.62 19.99 -10.07
C ASP A 381 -20.85 20.42 -10.88
N LYS A 382 -22.03 19.99 -10.43
CA LYS A 382 -23.30 20.14 -11.15
C LYS A 382 -23.70 21.61 -11.44
N GLU A 383 -23.29 22.51 -10.57
CA GLU A 383 -23.61 23.94 -10.70
C GLU A 383 -22.43 24.75 -11.30
N GLY A 384 -21.32 24.09 -11.64
CA GLY A 384 -20.16 24.72 -12.23
C GLY A 384 -19.50 25.77 -11.33
N LYS A 385 -19.43 25.53 -10.04
CA LYS A 385 -18.91 26.47 -9.04
C LYS A 385 -17.39 26.41 -8.84
N LEU A 386 -16.75 25.33 -9.27
CA LEU A 386 -15.30 25.10 -9.08
C LEU A 386 -14.49 25.74 -10.23
N LYS A 387 -14.48 27.04 -10.32
CA LYS A 387 -13.90 27.80 -11.45
C LYS A 387 -12.48 28.31 -11.20
N ASP A 388 -12.13 28.59 -9.96
CA ASP A 388 -10.80 29.10 -9.64
C ASP A 388 -9.75 28.00 -9.84
N VAL A 389 -8.83 28.21 -10.78
CA VAL A 389 -7.82 27.20 -11.17
C VAL A 389 -6.87 26.88 -10.04
N ASN A 390 -6.43 27.88 -9.27
CA ASN A 390 -5.54 27.65 -8.14
C ASN A 390 -6.24 26.87 -7.03
N ALA A 391 -7.45 27.26 -6.67
CA ALA A 391 -8.27 26.56 -5.68
C ALA A 391 -8.57 25.13 -6.14
N LEU A 392 -8.84 24.91 -7.43
CA LEU A 392 -9.08 23.58 -7.98
C LEU A 392 -7.84 22.69 -7.91
N ARG A 393 -6.67 23.20 -8.21
CA ARG A 393 -5.41 22.45 -8.04
C ARG A 393 -5.16 22.10 -6.59
N ARG A 394 -5.43 23.01 -5.66
CA ARG A 394 -5.36 22.73 -4.23
C ARG A 394 -6.35 21.64 -3.82
N LEU A 395 -7.59 21.71 -4.31
CA LEU A 395 -8.60 20.67 -4.08
C LEU A 395 -8.10 19.31 -4.61
N GLN A 396 -7.51 19.27 -5.79
CA GLN A 396 -6.96 18.05 -6.39
C GLN A 396 -5.85 17.41 -5.56
N GLN A 397 -5.12 18.19 -4.75
CA GLN A 397 -4.14 17.64 -3.81
C GLN A 397 -4.80 16.91 -2.62
N TYR A 398 -6.03 17.27 -2.26
CA TYR A 398 -6.79 16.65 -1.17
C TYR A 398 -7.69 15.50 -1.64
N MET A 399 -8.05 15.45 -2.92
CA MET A 399 -8.89 14.38 -3.47
C MET A 399 -8.32 12.98 -3.18
N PRO A 400 -7.03 12.68 -3.41
CA PRO A 400 -6.48 11.36 -3.11
C PRO A 400 -6.50 11.05 -1.61
N ALA A 401 -6.30 12.04 -0.75
CA ALA A 401 -6.36 11.85 0.70
C ALA A 401 -7.77 11.47 1.17
N VAL A 402 -8.78 12.16 0.69
CA VAL A 402 -10.19 11.86 0.98
C VAL A 402 -10.58 10.48 0.44
N PHE A 403 -10.16 10.16 -0.78
CA PHE A 403 -10.46 8.88 -1.39
C PHE A 403 -9.78 7.73 -0.64
N ALA A 404 -8.48 7.84 -0.38
CA ALA A 404 -7.74 6.81 0.36
C ALA A 404 -8.30 6.60 1.77
N LYS A 405 -8.52 7.65 2.53
CA LYS A 405 -9.03 7.54 3.91
C LYS A 405 -10.49 7.10 3.96
N GLY A 406 -11.32 7.58 3.07
CA GLY A 406 -12.74 7.23 3.03
C GLY A 406 -13.00 5.86 2.42
N TYR A 407 -12.35 5.55 1.34
CA TYR A 407 -12.55 4.27 0.62
C TYR A 407 -11.68 3.15 1.19
N GLU A 408 -10.37 3.28 1.09
CA GLU A 408 -9.44 2.19 1.43
C GLU A 408 -9.30 1.96 2.94
N ASP A 409 -9.26 3.03 3.72
CA ASP A 409 -9.05 2.95 5.16
C ASP A 409 -10.35 3.03 5.97
N THR A 410 -11.52 2.98 5.33
CA THR A 410 -12.83 2.94 6.00
C THR A 410 -13.77 1.96 5.32
N ALA A 411 -14.21 2.23 4.09
CA ALA A 411 -15.20 1.41 3.39
C ALA A 411 -14.73 -0.05 3.19
N LEU A 412 -13.46 -0.27 2.86
CA LEU A 412 -12.89 -1.61 2.69
C LEU A 412 -12.92 -2.45 3.97
N PHE A 413 -13.05 -1.80 5.14
CA PHE A 413 -13.18 -2.47 6.44
C PHE A 413 -14.63 -2.63 6.90
N ARG A 414 -15.59 -2.04 6.19
CA ARG A 414 -17.03 -2.07 6.50
C ARG A 414 -17.82 -3.07 5.68
N TYR A 415 -17.44 -3.29 4.43
CA TYR A 415 -18.12 -4.17 3.50
C TYR A 415 -17.32 -5.45 3.33
N ASN A 416 -17.82 -6.56 3.87
CA ASN A 416 -17.05 -7.77 4.06
C ASN A 416 -17.60 -8.99 3.28
N ARG A 417 -18.22 -8.77 2.13
CA ARG A 417 -18.77 -9.86 1.30
C ARG A 417 -17.72 -10.89 0.92
N LEU A 418 -16.56 -10.44 0.45
CA LEU A 418 -15.40 -11.29 0.14
C LEU A 418 -14.14 -10.40 0.26
N ILE A 419 -13.44 -10.48 1.38
CA ILE A 419 -12.38 -9.52 1.71
C ILE A 419 -11.09 -9.69 0.91
N SER A 420 -10.92 -10.77 0.16
CA SER A 420 -9.83 -10.89 -0.81
C SER A 420 -9.87 -9.81 -1.89
N LEU A 421 -11.06 -9.24 -2.14
CA LEU A 421 -11.26 -8.17 -3.11
C LEU A 421 -11.04 -6.77 -2.50
N ASN A 422 -10.95 -6.67 -1.17
CA ASN A 422 -10.84 -5.40 -0.46
C ASN A 422 -9.39 -4.94 -0.39
N GLU A 423 -8.86 -4.50 -1.52
CA GLU A 423 -7.46 -4.14 -1.67
C GLU A 423 -7.31 -2.71 -2.20
N VAL A 424 -6.10 -2.15 -2.07
CA VAL A 424 -5.79 -0.80 -2.57
C VAL A 424 -6.14 -0.70 -4.05
N GLY A 425 -6.95 0.29 -4.40
CA GLY A 425 -7.40 0.53 -5.77
C GLY A 425 -8.61 -0.30 -6.21
N SER A 426 -9.16 -1.15 -5.35
CA SER A 426 -10.33 -1.95 -5.68
C SER A 426 -11.62 -1.13 -5.75
N GLU A 427 -12.62 -1.69 -6.43
CA GLU A 427 -13.98 -1.16 -6.46
C GLU A 427 -14.91 -2.19 -5.83
N LEU A 428 -15.49 -1.86 -4.67
CA LEU A 428 -16.36 -2.77 -3.90
C LEU A 428 -17.60 -3.21 -4.66
N GLN A 429 -18.01 -2.47 -5.68
CA GLN A 429 -19.13 -2.80 -6.55
C GLN A 429 -18.84 -4.00 -7.47
N ARG A 430 -17.56 -4.25 -7.74
CA ARG A 430 -17.13 -5.35 -8.61
C ARG A 430 -16.84 -6.60 -7.79
N PHE A 431 -17.30 -7.74 -8.28
CA PHE A 431 -17.06 -9.04 -7.65
C PHE A 431 -16.12 -9.91 -8.47
N SER A 432 -16.19 -9.80 -9.79
CA SER A 432 -15.36 -10.58 -10.70
C SER A 432 -15.17 -9.85 -12.03
N ILE A 433 -14.25 -10.36 -12.84
CA ILE A 433 -14.13 -10.02 -14.26
C ILE A 433 -14.14 -11.28 -15.10
N SER A 434 -14.52 -11.14 -16.37
CA SER A 434 -14.39 -12.20 -17.36
C SER A 434 -12.94 -12.31 -17.85
N LEU A 435 -12.60 -13.45 -18.45
CA LEU A 435 -11.30 -13.63 -19.11
C LEU A 435 -11.14 -12.61 -20.26
N GLU A 436 -12.22 -12.28 -20.97
CA GLU A 436 -12.19 -11.29 -22.05
C GLU A 436 -11.85 -9.87 -21.53
N GLU A 437 -12.40 -9.46 -20.38
CA GLU A 437 -12.03 -8.19 -19.74
C GLU A 437 -10.54 -8.18 -19.37
N PHE A 438 -10.01 -9.31 -18.89
CA PHE A 438 -8.59 -9.46 -18.58
C PHE A 438 -7.74 -9.38 -19.86
N HIS A 439 -8.17 -10.01 -20.95
CA HIS A 439 -7.49 -9.91 -22.24
C HIS A 439 -7.44 -8.47 -22.75
N ASN A 440 -8.54 -7.73 -22.65
CA ASN A 440 -8.60 -6.33 -23.06
C ASN A 440 -7.63 -5.48 -22.24
N PHE A 441 -7.54 -5.72 -20.95
CA PHE A 441 -6.56 -5.07 -20.06
C PHE A 441 -5.12 -5.36 -20.52
N ASN A 442 -4.79 -6.61 -20.79
CA ASN A 442 -3.44 -6.99 -21.22
C ASN A 442 -3.06 -6.48 -22.61
N ARG A 443 -4.00 -6.46 -23.57
CA ARG A 443 -3.75 -5.92 -24.92
C ARG A 443 -3.26 -4.49 -24.88
N LYS A 444 -3.81 -3.66 -24.00
CA LYS A 444 -3.43 -2.25 -23.85
C LYS A 444 -2.04 -2.08 -23.22
N ARG A 445 -1.51 -3.12 -22.61
CA ARG A 445 -0.23 -3.08 -21.87
C ARG A 445 0.94 -3.68 -22.64
N VAL A 446 0.72 -4.22 -23.84
CA VAL A 446 1.78 -4.80 -24.69
C VAL A 446 2.86 -3.76 -24.95
N GLY A 447 4.11 -4.11 -24.71
CA GLY A 447 5.25 -3.21 -24.85
C GLY A 447 5.45 -2.21 -23.70
N SER A 448 4.54 -2.16 -22.74
CA SER A 448 4.66 -1.32 -21.56
C SER A 448 5.65 -1.92 -20.55
N LEU A 449 6.36 -1.04 -19.83
CA LEU A 449 7.24 -1.41 -18.72
C LEU A 449 6.59 -1.23 -17.36
N THR A 450 5.28 -0.98 -17.31
CA THR A 450 4.52 -0.83 -16.06
C THR A 450 4.67 -2.07 -15.16
N LEU A 451 4.65 -1.89 -13.85
CA LEU A 451 4.83 -3.00 -12.92
C LEU A 451 3.55 -3.85 -12.80
N ASN A 452 3.74 -5.15 -12.64
CA ASN A 452 2.70 -6.10 -12.27
C ASN A 452 2.90 -6.51 -10.82
N ALA A 453 2.16 -5.89 -9.90
CA ALA A 453 2.23 -6.23 -8.48
C ALA A 453 1.11 -7.20 -8.09
N THR A 454 1.35 -8.02 -7.08
CA THR A 454 0.36 -8.86 -6.40
C THR A 454 0.43 -8.74 -4.89
N SER A 455 1.60 -8.40 -4.36
CA SER A 455 1.81 -7.97 -2.99
C SER A 455 2.72 -6.73 -2.99
N THR A 456 2.45 -5.80 -2.08
CA THR A 456 3.29 -4.63 -1.83
C THR A 456 3.40 -4.39 -0.34
N HIS A 457 4.23 -3.42 0.06
CA HIS A 457 4.33 -2.98 1.45
C HIS A 457 3.04 -2.29 1.97
N ASP A 458 2.11 -1.93 1.09
CA ASP A 458 0.85 -1.24 1.41
C ASP A 458 -0.41 -2.07 1.18
N THR A 459 -0.31 -3.29 0.66
CA THR A 459 -1.47 -4.16 0.47
C THR A 459 -2.09 -4.55 1.82
N LYS A 460 -3.41 -4.70 1.84
CA LYS A 460 -4.17 -5.07 3.05
C LYS A 460 -3.89 -6.50 3.50
N PHE A 461 -3.63 -7.40 2.54
CA PHE A 461 -3.23 -8.78 2.76
C PHE A 461 -2.14 -9.18 1.76
N SER A 462 -1.31 -10.14 2.14
CA SER A 462 -0.40 -10.76 1.18
C SER A 462 -1.18 -11.56 0.11
N GLU A 463 -0.54 -11.79 -1.03
CA GLU A 463 -1.17 -12.49 -2.16
C GLU A 463 -1.70 -13.88 -1.82
N ASP A 464 -0.97 -14.64 -1.00
CA ASP A 464 -1.38 -16.00 -0.63
C ASP A 464 -2.58 -16.01 0.31
N VAL A 465 -2.73 -15.01 1.17
CA VAL A 465 -3.92 -14.81 2.01
C VAL A 465 -5.14 -14.56 1.12
N ARG A 466 -5.03 -13.64 0.18
CA ARG A 466 -6.13 -13.30 -0.75
C ARG A 466 -6.50 -14.48 -1.65
N ALA A 467 -5.52 -15.18 -2.18
CA ALA A 467 -5.75 -16.38 -3.00
C ALA A 467 -6.57 -17.41 -2.23
N LYS A 468 -6.23 -17.67 -0.98
CA LYS A 468 -6.93 -18.64 -0.13
C LYS A 468 -8.36 -18.20 0.17
N ILE A 469 -8.58 -16.94 0.53
CA ILE A 469 -9.93 -16.40 0.77
C ILE A 469 -10.80 -16.48 -0.49
N SER A 470 -10.23 -16.22 -1.66
CA SER A 470 -10.98 -16.23 -2.92
C SER A 470 -11.57 -17.60 -3.27
N VAL A 471 -11.04 -18.69 -2.72
CA VAL A 471 -11.59 -20.04 -2.88
C VAL A 471 -13.03 -20.12 -2.38
N LEU A 472 -13.40 -19.34 -1.37
CA LEU A 472 -14.76 -19.31 -0.83
C LEU A 472 -15.81 -19.00 -1.89
N SER A 473 -15.46 -18.21 -2.90
CA SER A 473 -16.38 -17.89 -4.01
C SER A 473 -16.77 -19.12 -4.83
N GLU A 474 -15.98 -20.18 -4.79
CA GLU A 474 -16.24 -21.45 -5.50
C GLU A 474 -17.03 -22.44 -4.65
N LEU A 475 -17.10 -22.24 -3.34
CA LEU A 475 -17.73 -23.16 -2.37
C LEU A 475 -18.73 -22.42 -1.46
N PRO A 476 -19.67 -21.64 -2.04
CA PRO A 476 -20.53 -20.76 -1.25
C PRO A 476 -21.44 -21.52 -0.27
N HIS A 477 -21.97 -22.68 -0.65
CA HIS A 477 -22.84 -23.46 0.24
C HIS A 477 -22.10 -24.00 1.46
N GLU A 478 -20.88 -24.52 1.26
CA GLU A 478 -20.05 -24.99 2.39
C GLU A 478 -19.66 -23.82 3.30
N TRP A 479 -19.33 -22.67 2.72
CA TRP A 479 -19.02 -21.47 3.48
C TRP A 479 -20.20 -21.02 4.35
N ARG A 480 -21.42 -21.01 3.77
CA ARG A 480 -22.65 -20.71 4.53
C ARG A 480 -22.81 -21.63 5.73
N GLU A 481 -22.64 -22.94 5.54
CA GLU A 481 -22.76 -23.94 6.61
C GLU A 481 -21.70 -23.72 7.69
N ARG A 482 -20.46 -23.44 7.31
CA ARG A 482 -19.37 -23.26 8.28
C ARG A 482 -19.57 -22.02 9.14
N VAL A 483 -19.85 -20.87 8.56
CA VAL A 483 -20.04 -19.66 9.36
C VAL A 483 -21.24 -19.73 10.27
N ARG A 484 -22.32 -20.38 9.86
CA ARG A 484 -23.49 -20.64 10.72
C ARG A 484 -23.14 -21.53 11.89
N TYR A 485 -22.46 -22.64 11.62
CA TYR A 485 -22.02 -23.58 12.64
C TYR A 485 -21.10 -22.91 13.66
N TRP A 486 -20.11 -22.17 13.20
CA TRP A 486 -19.19 -21.47 14.08
C TRP A 486 -19.88 -20.41 14.93
N HIS A 487 -20.81 -19.68 14.34
CA HIS A 487 -21.62 -18.70 15.06
C HIS A 487 -22.41 -19.33 16.20
N ASP A 488 -23.11 -20.43 15.92
CA ASP A 488 -23.93 -21.13 16.89
C ASP A 488 -23.07 -21.75 18.00
N LEU A 489 -21.89 -22.21 17.67
CA LEU A 489 -20.95 -22.82 18.60
C LEU A 489 -20.31 -21.82 19.53
N LEU A 490 -19.89 -20.66 18.99
CA LEU A 490 -19.13 -19.64 19.74
C LEU A 490 -20.02 -18.62 20.43
N LYS A 491 -21.22 -18.38 19.93
CA LYS A 491 -22.16 -17.36 20.46
C LYS A 491 -21.47 -16.02 20.78
N PRO A 492 -20.85 -15.39 19.77
CA PRO A 492 -20.01 -14.23 20.03
C PRO A 492 -20.83 -13.01 20.47
N ARG A 493 -20.16 -12.13 21.24
CA ARG A 493 -20.74 -10.87 21.74
C ARG A 493 -20.32 -9.67 20.91
N ILE A 494 -19.83 -9.89 19.71
CA ILE A 494 -19.43 -8.85 18.76
C ILE A 494 -20.44 -8.72 17.64
N ASP A 495 -20.34 -7.63 16.89
CA ASP A 495 -21.21 -7.41 15.73
C ASP A 495 -20.97 -8.51 14.68
N PRO A 496 -22.05 -9.05 14.07
CA PRO A 496 -21.92 -10.10 13.07
C PRO A 496 -21.06 -9.71 11.86
N ASN A 497 -20.99 -8.45 11.50
CA ASN A 497 -20.13 -8.00 10.39
C ASN A 497 -18.64 -8.14 10.73
N ASP A 498 -18.27 -7.84 11.98
CA ASP A 498 -16.90 -8.02 12.46
C ASP A 498 -16.56 -9.51 12.59
N GLU A 499 -17.51 -10.32 13.04
CA GLU A 499 -17.39 -11.76 13.12
C GLU A 499 -17.18 -12.40 11.75
N TYR A 500 -17.97 -12.00 10.75
CA TYR A 500 -17.88 -12.50 9.38
C TYR A 500 -16.53 -12.17 8.74
N ARG A 501 -16.04 -10.97 8.96
CA ARG A 501 -14.69 -10.59 8.52
C ARG A 501 -13.61 -11.41 9.23
N PHE A 502 -13.76 -11.63 10.52
CA PHE A 502 -12.80 -12.42 11.30
C PHE A 502 -12.63 -13.83 10.73
N TYR A 503 -13.71 -14.53 10.41
CA TYR A 503 -13.63 -15.89 9.88
C TYR A 503 -12.87 -15.94 8.55
N GLN A 504 -13.07 -14.97 7.68
CA GLN A 504 -12.31 -14.88 6.44
C GLN A 504 -10.82 -14.60 6.69
N THR A 505 -10.55 -13.70 7.62
CA THR A 505 -9.17 -13.34 8.02
C THR A 505 -8.45 -14.55 8.60
N LEU A 506 -9.10 -15.27 9.49
CA LEU A 506 -8.56 -16.49 10.09
C LEU A 506 -8.27 -17.55 9.01
N LEU A 507 -9.22 -17.80 8.14
CA LEU A 507 -9.05 -18.78 7.07
C LEU A 507 -7.87 -18.43 6.15
N GLY A 508 -7.79 -17.18 5.74
CA GLY A 508 -6.75 -16.72 4.81
C GLY A 508 -5.36 -16.72 5.40
N SER A 509 -5.21 -16.31 6.65
CA SER A 509 -3.90 -16.14 7.30
C SER A 509 -3.39 -17.37 8.07
N PHE A 510 -4.24 -18.33 8.36
CA PHE A 510 -3.87 -19.53 9.11
C PHE A 510 -2.93 -20.43 8.28
N TYR A 511 -1.78 -20.79 8.87
CA TYR A 511 -0.80 -21.64 8.18
C TYR A 511 -0.11 -22.64 9.11
N GLU A 512 0.60 -22.15 10.14
CA GLU A 512 1.44 -22.99 11.01
C GLU A 512 0.73 -23.47 12.29
N GLY A 513 -0.51 -23.06 12.53
CA GLY A 513 -1.28 -23.39 13.72
C GLY A 513 -1.55 -22.20 14.62
N PHE A 514 -2.21 -22.44 15.75
CA PHE A 514 -2.55 -21.42 16.75
C PHE A 514 -1.41 -21.18 17.74
N SER A 515 -0.26 -20.71 17.25
CA SER A 515 0.83 -20.28 18.12
C SER A 515 0.50 -18.96 18.83
N ASP A 516 1.14 -18.68 19.96
CA ASP A 516 0.97 -17.41 20.67
C ASP A 516 1.33 -16.20 19.79
N VAL A 517 2.36 -16.33 18.95
CA VAL A 517 2.77 -15.30 18.00
C VAL A 517 1.64 -15.01 17.00
N TYR A 518 1.06 -16.05 16.40
CA TYR A 518 -0.03 -15.91 15.44
C TYR A 518 -1.28 -15.31 16.08
N ILE A 519 -1.64 -15.77 17.28
CA ILE A 519 -2.79 -15.25 18.04
C ILE A 519 -2.63 -13.76 18.31
N ASN A 520 -1.43 -13.32 18.70
CA ASN A 520 -1.14 -11.90 18.91
C ASN A 520 -1.23 -11.09 17.61
N ARG A 521 -0.77 -11.65 16.51
CA ARG A 521 -0.92 -11.02 15.19
C ARG A 521 -2.39 -10.83 14.82
N LEU A 522 -3.22 -11.84 15.02
CA LEU A 522 -4.67 -11.77 14.80
C LEU A 522 -5.32 -10.70 15.68
N LYS A 523 -5.00 -10.69 16.97
CA LYS A 523 -5.55 -9.71 17.92
C LYS A 523 -5.19 -8.29 17.51
N ASN A 524 -3.93 -8.02 17.20
CA ASN A 524 -3.48 -6.70 16.76
C ASN A 524 -4.17 -6.30 15.45
N HIS A 525 -4.29 -7.22 14.52
CA HIS A 525 -4.96 -6.97 13.25
C HIS A 525 -6.44 -6.61 13.44
N MET A 526 -7.17 -7.38 14.26
CA MET A 526 -8.60 -7.12 14.46
C MET A 526 -8.86 -5.81 15.20
N ILE A 527 -8.02 -5.40 16.13
CA ILE A 527 -8.11 -4.06 16.73
C ILE A 527 -7.93 -2.98 15.67
N LYS A 528 -6.95 -3.13 14.80
CA LYS A 528 -6.75 -2.22 13.66
C LYS A 528 -7.99 -2.18 12.75
N VAL A 529 -8.55 -3.32 12.40
CA VAL A 529 -9.77 -3.43 11.58
C VAL A 529 -10.92 -2.65 12.20
N LEU A 530 -11.17 -2.81 13.49
CA LEU A 530 -12.23 -2.10 14.21
C LEU A 530 -12.04 -0.58 14.16
N ARG A 531 -10.81 -0.13 14.39
CA ARG A 531 -10.48 1.30 14.39
C ARG A 531 -10.53 1.92 13.00
N GLU A 532 -10.11 1.20 11.97
CA GLU A 532 -10.18 1.65 10.58
C GLU A 532 -11.63 1.71 10.07
N ALA A 533 -12.47 0.78 10.47
CA ALA A 533 -13.89 0.79 10.11
C ALA A 533 -14.65 2.00 10.68
N LYS A 534 -14.24 2.54 11.80
CA LYS A 534 -14.79 3.73 12.44
C LYS A 534 -16.30 3.63 12.74
N GLU A 535 -16.78 2.42 13.01
CA GLU A 535 -18.18 2.16 13.37
C GLU A 535 -18.33 1.88 14.88
N ARG A 536 -17.63 0.89 15.38
CA ARG A 536 -17.70 0.43 16.78
C ARG A 536 -16.49 0.82 17.60
N SER A 537 -15.44 1.28 16.95
CA SER A 537 -14.25 1.88 17.54
C SER A 537 -13.61 2.79 16.51
N SER A 538 -12.63 3.60 16.92
CA SER A 538 -11.86 4.43 15.98
C SER A 538 -10.50 4.77 16.58
N TRP A 539 -9.57 5.25 15.76
CA TRP A 539 -8.29 5.78 16.24
C TRP A 539 -8.46 7.04 17.10
N GLU A 540 -9.42 7.89 16.72
CA GLU A 540 -9.71 9.16 17.41
C GLU A 540 -10.39 8.95 18.75
N SER A 541 -11.20 7.89 18.87
CA SER A 541 -11.95 7.58 20.08
C SER A 541 -12.10 6.06 20.23
N PRO A 542 -11.03 5.39 20.69
CA PRO A 542 -11.07 3.93 20.85
C PRO A 542 -12.15 3.51 21.87
N ASN A 543 -13.00 2.57 21.46
CA ASN A 543 -13.97 1.92 22.34
C ASN A 543 -13.31 0.67 22.96
N LEU A 544 -12.62 0.85 24.07
CA LEU A 544 -11.84 -0.21 24.72
C LEU A 544 -12.72 -1.35 25.20
N GLU A 545 -13.96 -1.09 25.60
CA GLU A 545 -14.90 -2.14 26.02
C GLU A 545 -15.26 -3.05 24.85
N TYR A 546 -15.58 -2.49 23.68
CA TYR A 546 -15.88 -3.28 22.49
C TYR A 546 -14.64 -4.02 21.97
N GLU A 547 -13.51 -3.34 21.97
CA GLU A 547 -12.23 -3.96 21.57
C GLU A 547 -11.90 -5.16 22.46
N GLN A 548 -12.19 -5.07 23.76
CA GLN A 548 -12.00 -6.19 24.68
C GLN A 548 -12.93 -7.37 24.35
N LYS A 549 -14.16 -7.10 23.95
CA LYS A 549 -15.08 -8.16 23.47
C LYS A 549 -14.51 -8.90 22.26
N MET A 550 -13.86 -8.18 21.34
CA MET A 550 -13.19 -8.79 20.19
C MET A 550 -12.01 -9.66 20.64
N LEU A 551 -11.20 -9.18 21.57
CA LEU A 551 -10.05 -9.95 22.09
C LEU A 551 -10.53 -11.21 22.82
N ASP A 552 -11.58 -11.10 23.64
CA ASP A 552 -12.19 -12.23 24.33
C ASP A 552 -12.78 -13.25 23.34
N PHE A 553 -13.39 -12.76 22.26
CA PHE A 553 -13.87 -13.63 21.18
C PHE A 553 -12.74 -14.44 20.53
N ILE A 554 -11.59 -13.82 20.27
CA ILE A 554 -10.43 -14.52 19.72
C ILE A 554 -9.92 -15.57 20.71
N ASP A 555 -9.89 -15.26 22.00
CA ASP A 555 -9.54 -16.24 23.06
C ASP A 555 -10.52 -17.42 23.07
N ASP A 556 -11.82 -17.17 22.93
CA ASP A 556 -12.84 -18.22 22.85
C ASP A 556 -12.65 -19.11 21.62
N VAL A 557 -12.34 -18.50 20.46
CA VAL A 557 -12.01 -19.23 19.22
C VAL A 557 -10.85 -20.19 19.43
N VAL A 558 -9.79 -19.72 20.05
CA VAL A 558 -8.56 -20.50 20.28
C VAL A 558 -8.76 -21.61 21.33
N SER A 559 -9.61 -21.38 22.32
CA SER A 559 -9.86 -22.34 23.41
C SER A 559 -10.99 -23.35 23.13
N ASN A 560 -11.85 -23.08 22.13
CA ASN A 560 -12.98 -23.96 21.81
C ASN A 560 -12.52 -25.12 20.93
N THR A 561 -12.44 -26.31 21.51
CA THR A 561 -11.96 -27.52 20.80
C THR A 561 -12.83 -27.91 19.62
N ALA A 562 -14.15 -27.82 19.76
CA ALA A 562 -15.08 -28.14 18.67
C ALA A 562 -14.93 -27.19 17.49
N PHE A 563 -14.75 -25.91 17.76
CA PHE A 563 -14.45 -24.92 16.71
C PHE A 563 -13.14 -25.24 16.01
N LYS A 564 -12.07 -25.43 16.78
CA LYS A 564 -10.73 -25.69 16.20
C LYS A 564 -10.72 -26.93 15.31
N ASP A 565 -11.34 -28.00 15.75
CA ASP A 565 -11.40 -29.26 14.98
C ASP A 565 -12.14 -29.05 13.64
N ASP A 566 -13.29 -28.39 13.69
CA ASP A 566 -14.06 -28.11 12.49
C ASP A 566 -13.35 -27.12 11.55
N PHE A 567 -12.80 -26.06 12.10
CA PHE A 567 -12.06 -25.05 11.35
C PHE A 567 -10.83 -25.66 10.66
N ILE A 568 -10.01 -26.42 11.39
CA ILE A 568 -8.82 -27.05 10.83
C ILE A 568 -9.20 -28.02 9.71
N LYS A 569 -10.26 -28.76 9.87
CA LYS A 569 -10.76 -29.66 8.81
C LYS A 569 -11.15 -28.89 7.55
N PHE A 570 -11.88 -27.79 7.70
CA PHE A 570 -12.28 -26.94 6.57
C PHE A 570 -11.07 -26.23 5.94
N GLU A 571 -10.18 -25.69 6.75
CA GLU A 571 -8.96 -25.02 6.29
C GLU A 571 -8.07 -25.98 5.49
N ARG A 572 -7.88 -27.21 5.96
CA ARG A 572 -7.12 -28.22 5.24
C ARG A 572 -7.74 -28.61 3.90
N LYS A 573 -9.05 -28.55 3.79
CA LYS A 573 -9.74 -28.73 2.51
C LYS A 573 -9.49 -27.56 1.56
N ILE A 574 -9.52 -26.34 2.06
CA ILE A 574 -9.36 -25.10 1.27
C ILE A 574 -7.90 -24.87 0.90
N ARG A 575 -6.95 -25.19 1.76
CA ARG A 575 -5.53 -24.88 1.63
C ARG A 575 -4.91 -25.24 0.29
N PRO A 576 -5.04 -26.45 -0.23
CA PRO A 576 -4.45 -26.79 -1.54
C PRO A 576 -5.03 -25.96 -2.69
N TYR A 577 -6.31 -25.64 -2.63
CA TYR A 577 -6.94 -24.75 -3.62
C TYR A 577 -6.38 -23.32 -3.54
N GLY A 578 -6.08 -22.85 -2.35
CA GLY A 578 -5.39 -21.58 -2.16
C GLY A 578 -4.01 -21.57 -2.82
N PHE A 579 -3.24 -22.63 -2.65
CA PHE A 579 -1.94 -22.77 -3.32
C PHE A 579 -2.09 -22.78 -4.85
N MET A 580 -3.09 -23.48 -5.38
CA MET A 580 -3.38 -23.50 -6.82
C MET A 580 -3.64 -22.07 -7.34
N LYS A 581 -4.49 -21.30 -6.64
CA LYS A 581 -4.78 -19.92 -7.02
C LYS A 581 -3.55 -19.03 -6.95
N SER A 582 -2.71 -19.20 -5.95
CA SER A 582 -1.43 -18.49 -5.85
C SER A 582 -0.49 -18.79 -7.02
N LEU A 583 -0.44 -20.06 -7.46
CA LEU A 583 0.37 -20.46 -8.62
C LEU A 583 -0.16 -19.89 -9.93
N VAL A 584 -1.47 -19.85 -10.10
CA VAL A 584 -2.11 -19.17 -11.24
C VAL A 584 -1.77 -17.69 -11.23
N MET A 585 -1.91 -17.03 -10.08
CA MET A 585 -1.62 -15.61 -9.89
C MET A 585 -0.16 -15.27 -10.25
N VAL A 586 0.78 -16.02 -9.73
CA VAL A 586 2.22 -15.81 -9.97
C VAL A 586 2.57 -16.04 -11.45
N THR A 587 1.98 -17.04 -12.07
CA THR A 587 2.19 -17.32 -13.49
C THR A 587 1.68 -16.19 -14.37
N ILE A 588 0.46 -15.69 -14.10
CA ILE A 588 -0.11 -14.56 -14.82
C ILE A 588 0.73 -13.31 -14.60
N LYS A 589 1.19 -13.06 -13.37
CA LYS A 589 2.06 -11.91 -13.07
C LYS A 589 3.32 -11.89 -13.92
N ILE A 590 4.00 -13.01 -14.03
CA ILE A 590 5.27 -13.11 -14.74
C ILE A 590 5.09 -13.10 -16.26
N THR A 591 4.04 -13.73 -16.76
CA THR A 591 3.85 -13.93 -18.21
C THR A 591 3.02 -12.86 -18.90
N SER A 592 2.25 -12.05 -18.17
CA SER A 592 1.48 -10.93 -18.73
C SER A 592 2.39 -9.79 -19.22
N PRO A 593 1.90 -8.93 -20.14
CA PRO A 593 2.58 -7.69 -20.48
C PRO A 593 2.86 -6.84 -19.24
N GLY A 594 3.99 -6.13 -19.21
CA GLY A 594 4.49 -5.40 -18.06
C GLY A 594 5.68 -6.08 -17.42
N VAL A 595 6.07 -5.63 -16.25
CA VAL A 595 7.23 -6.13 -15.50
C VAL A 595 6.77 -6.69 -14.16
N PRO A 596 6.99 -7.98 -13.87
CA PRO A 596 6.58 -8.56 -12.59
C PRO A 596 7.37 -7.94 -11.44
N ASP A 597 6.65 -7.54 -10.39
CA ASP A 597 7.21 -7.08 -9.14
C ASP A 597 6.97 -8.12 -8.04
N PHE A 598 7.99 -8.37 -7.24
CA PHE A 598 7.92 -9.28 -6.10
C PHE A 598 8.17 -8.51 -4.82
N TYR A 599 7.24 -8.60 -3.90
CA TYR A 599 7.45 -8.10 -2.55
C TYR A 599 8.28 -9.11 -1.75
N GLN A 600 9.21 -8.61 -0.93
CA GLN A 600 10.15 -9.44 -0.17
C GLN A 600 9.48 -10.64 0.52
N GLY A 601 10.02 -11.82 0.32
CA GLY A 601 9.56 -13.06 0.93
C GLY A 601 8.39 -13.75 0.24
N THR A 602 7.79 -13.16 -0.82
CA THR A 602 6.64 -13.74 -1.52
C THR A 602 7.01 -14.83 -2.52
N GLU A 603 8.27 -15.12 -2.71
CA GLU A 603 8.74 -16.24 -3.53
C GLU A 603 8.49 -17.62 -2.90
N VAL A 604 8.11 -17.64 -1.63
CA VAL A 604 7.58 -18.81 -0.91
C VAL A 604 6.20 -18.49 -0.35
N TRP A 605 5.50 -19.46 0.23
CA TRP A 605 4.21 -19.22 0.88
C TRP A 605 4.36 -18.21 2.01
N ARG A 606 3.56 -17.13 1.96
CA ARG A 606 3.66 -16.06 2.92
C ARG A 606 2.27 -15.51 3.27
N PHE A 607 1.89 -15.67 4.53
CA PHE A 607 0.53 -15.38 5.01
C PHE A 607 0.58 -14.21 6.01
N LEU A 608 0.79 -13.00 5.46
CA LEU A 608 0.87 -11.77 6.25
C LEU A 608 -0.41 -10.95 6.13
N LEU A 609 -0.69 -10.21 7.20
CA LEU A 609 -1.79 -9.27 7.33
C LEU A 609 -1.32 -7.87 6.92
N THR A 610 -2.15 -6.84 7.18
CA THR A 610 -1.80 -5.45 6.85
C THR A 610 -0.65 -4.92 7.74
N ASP A 611 -0.03 -3.81 7.34
CA ASP A 611 1.05 -3.21 8.14
C ASP A 611 0.65 -2.99 9.61
N PRO A 612 1.56 -3.17 10.57
CA PRO A 612 3.00 -3.46 10.38
C PRO A 612 3.34 -4.93 10.13
N ASP A 613 2.38 -5.84 10.15
CA ASP A 613 2.60 -7.29 10.00
C ASP A 613 3.28 -7.64 8.66
N ASN A 614 2.90 -6.97 7.57
CA ASN A 614 3.47 -7.18 6.24
C ASN A 614 4.92 -6.71 6.09
N ARG A 615 5.49 -6.05 7.10
CA ARG A 615 6.88 -5.62 7.16
C ARG A 615 7.76 -6.57 7.99
N ALA A 616 7.24 -7.74 8.34
CA ALA A 616 7.98 -8.77 9.06
C ALA A 616 9.29 -9.09 8.33
N PRO A 617 10.39 -9.32 9.08
CA PRO A 617 11.67 -9.69 8.51
C PRO A 617 11.58 -10.93 7.62
N VAL A 618 12.43 -10.99 6.60
CA VAL A 618 12.55 -12.14 5.70
C VAL A 618 13.77 -12.97 6.10
N ASP A 619 13.58 -14.26 6.21
CA ASP A 619 14.66 -15.21 6.47
C ASP A 619 15.39 -15.55 5.16
N PHE A 620 16.32 -14.70 4.74
CA PHE A 620 17.08 -14.92 3.52
C PHE A 620 18.02 -16.12 3.59
N ALA A 621 18.47 -16.51 4.78
CA ALA A 621 19.27 -17.73 4.95
C ALA A 621 18.46 -18.97 4.54
N LYS A 622 17.19 -19.04 4.93
CA LYS A 622 16.26 -20.08 4.49
C LYS A 622 16.06 -20.06 2.97
N LEU A 623 15.81 -18.87 2.40
CA LEU A 623 15.57 -18.73 0.97
C LEU A 623 16.78 -19.15 0.13
N LYS A 624 17.98 -18.79 0.55
CA LYS A 624 19.23 -19.20 -0.08
C LYS A 624 19.43 -20.73 -0.06
N ARG A 625 19.01 -21.38 1.02
CA ARG A 625 19.04 -22.83 1.12
C ARG A 625 18.00 -23.46 0.18
N LEU A 626 16.77 -22.97 0.18
CA LEU A 626 15.69 -23.51 -0.63
C LEU A 626 15.99 -23.44 -2.13
N ILE A 627 16.57 -22.33 -2.59
CA ILE A 627 16.88 -22.17 -4.03
C ILE A 627 17.92 -23.19 -4.51
N LYS A 628 18.84 -23.61 -3.65
CA LYS A 628 19.83 -24.65 -3.96
C LYS A 628 19.22 -26.06 -4.04
N GLU A 629 18.07 -26.26 -3.41
CA GLU A 629 17.37 -27.53 -3.34
C GLU A 629 16.25 -27.66 -4.40
N LEU A 630 16.13 -26.71 -5.32
CA LEU A 630 15.08 -26.77 -6.36
C LEU A 630 15.32 -27.90 -7.35
N PRO A 631 14.32 -28.76 -7.61
CA PRO A 631 14.40 -29.77 -8.65
C PRO A 631 14.21 -29.14 -10.04
N ASP A 632 14.33 -29.97 -11.09
CA ASP A 632 14.13 -29.56 -12.47
C ASP A 632 12.65 -29.57 -12.93
N SER A 633 11.76 -30.14 -12.12
CA SER A 633 10.33 -30.26 -12.43
C SER A 633 9.48 -30.08 -11.18
N VAL A 634 8.37 -29.37 -11.35
CA VAL A 634 7.36 -29.20 -10.29
C VAL A 634 6.71 -30.52 -9.90
N LEU A 635 6.76 -31.54 -10.77
CA LEU A 635 6.23 -32.88 -10.49
C LEU A 635 6.99 -33.59 -9.35
N LYS A 636 8.20 -33.15 -9.03
CA LYS A 636 9.00 -33.70 -7.93
C LYS A 636 8.70 -33.09 -6.56
N LEU A 637 7.78 -32.15 -6.51
CA LEU A 637 7.41 -31.45 -5.29
C LEU A 637 5.90 -31.58 -5.03
N ASP A 638 5.54 -31.70 -3.76
CA ASP A 638 4.15 -31.53 -3.34
C ASP A 638 3.70 -30.07 -3.55
N ILE A 639 2.46 -29.84 -3.87
CA ILE A 639 1.95 -28.47 -4.08
C ILE A 639 2.11 -27.59 -2.83
N SER A 640 2.06 -28.20 -1.65
CA SER A 640 2.23 -27.47 -0.37
C SER A 640 3.68 -27.11 -0.06
N ASP A 641 4.64 -27.71 -0.77
CA ASP A 641 6.07 -27.41 -0.58
C ASP A 641 6.36 -25.97 -1.00
N GLU A 642 7.01 -25.20 -0.15
CA GLU A 642 7.41 -23.80 -0.43
C GLU A 642 8.27 -23.69 -1.70
N ARG A 643 9.07 -24.71 -1.99
CA ARG A 643 9.90 -24.77 -3.21
C ARG A 643 9.06 -24.80 -4.48
N THR A 644 7.81 -25.24 -4.43
CA THR A 644 6.90 -25.24 -5.60
C THR A 644 6.73 -23.84 -6.15
N LYS A 645 6.38 -22.87 -5.28
CA LYS A 645 6.22 -21.47 -5.69
C LYS A 645 7.54 -20.86 -6.19
N MET A 646 8.63 -21.10 -5.48
CA MET A 646 9.95 -20.62 -5.85
C MET A 646 10.40 -21.17 -7.21
N LEU A 647 10.15 -22.45 -7.47
CA LEU A 647 10.49 -23.09 -8.75
C LEU A 647 9.67 -22.49 -9.91
N PHE A 648 8.39 -22.24 -9.71
CA PHE A 648 7.56 -21.52 -10.68
C PHE A 648 8.18 -20.18 -11.03
N ILE A 649 8.52 -19.38 -10.03
CA ILE A 649 9.10 -18.05 -10.22
C ILE A 649 10.41 -18.12 -10.97
N LYS A 650 11.33 -18.98 -10.55
CA LYS A 650 12.64 -19.11 -11.19
C LYS A 650 12.54 -19.55 -12.66
N LYS A 651 11.73 -20.56 -12.94
CA LYS A 651 11.54 -21.06 -14.31
C LYS A 651 10.87 -20.00 -15.21
N LEU A 652 9.82 -19.35 -14.71
CA LEU A 652 9.08 -18.35 -15.48
C LEU A 652 9.90 -17.08 -15.71
N LEU A 653 10.69 -16.63 -14.74
CA LEU A 653 11.61 -15.50 -14.94
C LEU A 653 12.68 -15.85 -15.98
N GLY A 654 13.07 -17.11 -16.09
CA GLY A 654 14.03 -17.57 -17.09
C GLY A 654 13.56 -17.44 -18.54
N ILE A 655 12.26 -17.30 -18.78
CA ILE A 655 11.71 -17.14 -20.13
C ILE A 655 11.18 -15.73 -20.42
N ARG A 656 11.38 -14.79 -19.51
CA ARG A 656 10.85 -13.41 -19.69
C ARG A 656 11.30 -12.78 -21.01
N ASP A 657 12.54 -13.01 -21.43
CA ASP A 657 13.12 -12.34 -22.60
C ASP A 657 12.50 -12.80 -23.93
N ILE A 658 11.83 -13.95 -23.97
CA ILE A 658 11.20 -14.47 -25.18
C ILE A 658 9.71 -14.14 -25.27
N LEU A 659 9.14 -13.52 -24.24
CA LEU A 659 7.73 -13.13 -24.23
C LEU A 659 7.51 -11.86 -25.06
N SER A 660 6.66 -11.92 -26.06
CA SER A 660 6.36 -10.79 -26.94
C SER A 660 4.93 -10.83 -27.47
N GLY A 661 4.35 -9.67 -27.78
CA GLY A 661 3.00 -9.56 -28.27
C GLY A 661 1.96 -10.02 -27.26
N TYR A 662 0.76 -10.28 -27.71
CA TYR A 662 -0.34 -10.85 -26.93
C TYR A 662 -1.45 -11.36 -27.82
N GLU A 663 -1.77 -12.63 -27.71
CA GLU A 663 -2.89 -13.26 -28.38
C GLU A 663 -3.81 -13.91 -27.34
N ALA A 664 -5.06 -13.51 -27.30
CA ALA A 664 -6.05 -14.09 -26.40
C ALA A 664 -6.40 -15.50 -26.82
N LEU A 665 -6.45 -16.43 -25.87
CA LEU A 665 -6.92 -17.80 -26.06
C LEU A 665 -8.13 -18.06 -25.14
N PRO A 666 -8.98 -19.05 -25.45
CA PRO A 666 -10.15 -19.36 -24.59
C PRO A 666 -9.79 -19.74 -23.16
N TYR A 667 -8.59 -20.27 -22.94
CA TYR A 667 -8.14 -20.78 -21.62
C TYR A 667 -6.78 -20.21 -21.22
N GLY A 668 -6.44 -19.05 -21.72
CA GLY A 668 -5.16 -18.41 -21.46
C GLY A 668 -4.78 -17.40 -22.52
N PHE A 669 -3.48 -17.33 -22.82
CA PHE A 669 -2.97 -16.42 -23.84
C PHE A 669 -1.65 -16.92 -24.42
N ARG A 670 -1.26 -16.32 -25.55
CA ARG A 670 0.02 -16.60 -26.20
C ARG A 670 0.89 -15.35 -26.22
N ARG A 671 2.15 -15.51 -25.88
CA ARG A 671 3.18 -14.46 -25.91
C ARG A 671 4.37 -14.94 -26.76
N GLY A 672 4.36 -14.56 -28.05
CA GLY A 672 5.37 -15.09 -28.99
C GLY A 672 5.25 -16.61 -29.14
N ASP A 673 6.32 -17.33 -28.85
CA ASP A 673 6.34 -18.81 -28.91
C ASP A 673 5.90 -19.47 -27.60
N VAL A 674 5.39 -18.70 -26.63
CA VAL A 674 4.96 -19.22 -25.34
C VAL A 674 3.43 -19.22 -25.23
N ILE A 675 2.86 -20.37 -24.91
CA ILE A 675 1.43 -20.54 -24.63
C ILE A 675 1.27 -20.69 -23.12
N VAL A 676 0.43 -19.85 -22.53
CA VAL A 676 0.08 -19.90 -21.10
C VAL A 676 -1.37 -20.33 -20.96
N LEU A 677 -1.58 -21.49 -20.35
CA LEU A 677 -2.91 -22.05 -20.10
C LEU A 677 -3.15 -22.09 -18.59
N PHE A 678 -4.35 -21.72 -18.15
CA PHE A 678 -4.69 -21.73 -16.74
C PHE A 678 -6.18 -21.84 -16.52
N SER A 679 -6.55 -22.24 -15.30
CA SER A 679 -7.93 -22.14 -14.80
C SER A 679 -7.97 -21.27 -13.55
N PRO A 680 -8.69 -20.16 -13.56
CA PRO A 680 -8.89 -19.37 -12.35
C PRO A 680 -9.81 -20.07 -11.35
N ILE A 681 -10.64 -21.02 -11.81
CA ILE A 681 -11.49 -21.88 -11.00
C ILE A 681 -10.72 -23.15 -10.72
N VAL A 682 -10.52 -23.48 -9.46
CA VAL A 682 -9.58 -24.54 -9.04
C VAL A 682 -10.27 -25.76 -8.40
N THR A 683 -11.49 -25.63 -7.94
CA THR A 683 -12.22 -26.72 -7.25
C THR A 683 -12.92 -27.70 -8.22
N ARG A 684 -12.93 -27.37 -9.51
CA ARG A 684 -13.57 -28.17 -10.55
C ARG A 684 -12.60 -28.47 -11.68
N GLU A 685 -12.66 -29.66 -12.23
CA GLU A 685 -11.88 -30.02 -13.40
C GLU A 685 -12.45 -29.38 -14.68
N ARG A 686 -11.58 -29.05 -15.61
CA ARG A 686 -11.93 -28.43 -16.89
C ARG A 686 -11.77 -29.48 -17.99
N GLU A 687 -12.91 -30.00 -18.46
CA GLU A 687 -12.98 -31.04 -19.48
C GLU A 687 -12.91 -30.51 -20.92
N ASP A 688 -12.78 -29.21 -21.09
CA ASP A 688 -12.62 -28.56 -22.39
C ASP A 688 -11.42 -29.13 -23.15
N VAL A 689 -11.55 -29.27 -24.46
CA VAL A 689 -10.49 -29.78 -25.33
C VAL A 689 -9.69 -28.61 -25.92
N VAL A 690 -8.39 -28.69 -25.82
CA VAL A 690 -7.43 -27.69 -26.31
C VAL A 690 -6.50 -28.36 -27.32
N LYS A 691 -6.33 -27.73 -28.48
CA LYS A 691 -5.36 -28.15 -29.49
C LYS A 691 -4.07 -27.36 -29.30
N ILE A 692 -2.95 -28.08 -29.16
CA ILE A 692 -1.63 -27.47 -29.02
C ILE A 692 -0.67 -27.96 -30.12
N PRO A 693 0.29 -27.13 -30.56
CA PRO A 693 1.39 -27.61 -31.41
C PRO A 693 2.39 -28.41 -30.55
N LYS A 694 3.36 -29.02 -31.20
CA LYS A 694 4.47 -29.66 -30.49
C LYS A 694 5.13 -28.63 -29.58
N SER A 695 5.28 -28.96 -28.30
CA SER A 695 5.66 -27.99 -27.26
C SER A 695 6.50 -28.65 -26.18
N PHE A 696 7.18 -27.79 -25.38
CA PHE A 696 7.87 -28.17 -24.17
C PHE A 696 7.22 -27.48 -22.96
N ASP A 697 6.74 -28.27 -22.01
CA ASP A 697 6.20 -27.76 -20.73
C ASP A 697 7.36 -27.45 -19.79
N ILE A 698 7.62 -26.16 -19.58
CA ILE A 698 8.78 -25.72 -18.80
C ILE A 698 8.62 -25.98 -17.31
N LEU A 699 7.39 -25.99 -16.79
CA LEU A 699 7.15 -26.23 -15.37
C LEU A 699 7.36 -27.71 -15.01
N ARG A 700 6.89 -28.61 -15.86
CA ARG A 700 6.97 -30.07 -15.65
C ARG A 700 8.19 -30.71 -16.28
N ASN A 701 8.91 -29.97 -17.12
CA ASN A 701 10.09 -30.44 -17.84
C ASN A 701 9.77 -31.65 -18.74
N VAL A 702 8.71 -31.54 -19.56
CA VAL A 702 8.17 -32.62 -20.40
C VAL A 702 7.90 -32.13 -21.82
N GLU A 703 8.25 -32.96 -22.83
CA GLU A 703 7.84 -32.71 -24.20
C GLU A 703 6.40 -33.18 -24.43
N LEU A 704 5.62 -32.36 -25.15
CA LEU A 704 4.25 -32.67 -25.55
C LEU A 704 4.16 -32.71 -27.08
N GLN A 705 3.54 -33.76 -27.60
CA GLN A 705 3.31 -33.87 -29.04
C GLN A 705 2.14 -32.97 -29.45
N ALA A 706 2.15 -32.54 -30.72
CA ALA A 706 1.03 -31.81 -31.29
C ALA A 706 -0.24 -32.69 -31.23
N GLY A 707 -1.35 -32.10 -30.82
CA GLY A 707 -2.60 -32.85 -30.70
C GLY A 707 -3.65 -32.12 -29.87
N GLU A 708 -4.72 -32.85 -29.62
CA GLU A 708 -5.81 -32.40 -28.76
C GLU A 708 -5.71 -33.05 -27.39
N TYR A 709 -5.89 -32.23 -26.36
CA TYR A 709 -5.80 -32.65 -24.96
C TYR A 709 -6.96 -32.03 -24.18
N LYS A 710 -7.40 -32.71 -23.13
CA LYS A 710 -8.25 -32.05 -22.14
C LYS A 710 -7.42 -30.97 -21.42
N LEU A 711 -8.04 -29.82 -21.14
CA LEU A 711 -7.37 -28.74 -20.42
C LEU A 711 -6.86 -29.23 -19.07
N SER A 712 -7.66 -30.02 -18.34
CA SER A 712 -7.28 -30.63 -17.05
C SER A 712 -6.02 -31.48 -17.12
N GLU A 713 -5.78 -32.18 -18.25
CA GLU A 713 -4.56 -32.96 -18.44
C GLU A 713 -3.30 -32.06 -18.61
N LEU A 714 -3.46 -30.93 -19.31
CA LEU A 714 -2.36 -30.00 -19.55
C LEU A 714 -1.99 -29.21 -18.30
N ILE A 715 -2.97 -28.64 -17.63
CA ILE A 715 -2.72 -27.76 -16.45
C ILE A 715 -2.48 -28.53 -15.15
N GLY A 716 -2.97 -29.76 -15.05
CA GLY A 716 -2.78 -30.65 -13.90
C GLY A 716 -3.27 -30.07 -12.57
N GLU A 717 -2.70 -30.56 -11.50
CA GLU A 717 -3.03 -30.11 -10.14
C GLU A 717 -2.64 -28.66 -9.85
N HIS A 718 -1.65 -28.10 -10.55
CA HIS A 718 -1.20 -26.73 -10.40
C HIS A 718 -2.12 -25.72 -11.08
N LYS A 719 -3.07 -26.19 -11.89
CA LYS A 719 -4.05 -25.38 -12.64
C LYS A 719 -3.43 -24.41 -13.64
N VAL A 720 -2.22 -24.68 -14.07
CA VAL A 720 -1.49 -23.86 -15.04
C VAL A 720 -0.51 -24.70 -15.85
N ALA A 721 -0.31 -24.32 -17.10
CA ALA A 721 0.73 -24.84 -17.97
C ALA A 721 1.40 -23.71 -18.75
N VAL A 722 2.70 -23.80 -18.94
CA VAL A 722 3.46 -22.82 -19.73
C VAL A 722 4.27 -23.61 -20.75
N LEU A 723 3.89 -23.47 -22.01
CA LEU A 723 4.39 -24.28 -23.11
C LEU A 723 5.21 -23.43 -24.08
N ILE A 724 6.44 -23.85 -24.36
CA ILE A 724 7.27 -23.25 -25.42
C ILE A 724 7.04 -24.08 -26.68
N THR A 725 6.52 -23.45 -27.74
CA THR A 725 6.25 -24.13 -29.02
C THR A 725 7.55 -24.35 -29.79
N LYS A 726 7.63 -25.50 -30.49
CA LYS A 726 8.77 -25.89 -31.33
C LYS A 726 8.43 -25.80 -32.81
#